data_532f387d04aeb45c3e581bd51e0ae1f2
#
_entry.id   532f387d04aeb45c3e581bd51e0ae1f2
#
_cell.length_a   1.000
_cell.length_b   1.000
_cell.length_c   1.000
_cell.angle_alpha   90.00
_cell.angle_beta   90.00
_cell.angle_gamma   90.00
#
_symmetry.space_group_name_H-M   'P 1'
#
loop_
_entity.id
_entity.type
_entity.pdbx_description
1 polymer ?
#
loop_
_entity_poly.entity_id
_entity_poly.type
_entity_poly.pdbx_seq_one_letter_code
_entity_poly.pdbx_strand_id
1 'polypeptide(L)'
;MKNWTRPLAALAASACAAAAHGAEAPAREPSIVVIGERRDNRPEKLDHIMPEVDGTKITVTKKTSVTKLDLVPTIQDNNQRHLFARTPGLFVSEQQAATQFNMSYRGLGNPQEAEFILLLQDGIPISTDWIGFPTAYYMPLPQSLSEVQLIRGGSSLLYGPNPAPAVNLVSKRPGANEPLGGYSENVIGSEGLFSTYNTVQFSVGKISARGNIGYATSDGERDNNASSVRQADLYLAYRPSSSSTWFLDFHNHDSSSGDPGRLSYPQYVADPNQALTPFNHNWVRRTSLVLGNESDLGDGWRVEARLWATWQDLEQRSAAAGQHPTTTTLVDEDFHSQGADVRFAKRWGKGNALTLGTVLFHDDAPFRQWTSTNITAPRGANSGTPRLDQERDSYYGAIFAENVFRLPGRWHVVPSFRLEHEKIRVDESVRPPNLVRPLIHQTASRTVPMFGLGAGFDFGHQNETYFSVSQGYRPVRFFDVASPFSNVNAGGVPDPSKSLSWEAGVHGTPLRGLFYDASLFWIDFKNRIETIVVSPTESVFQNSGDTRHRGFEGEVSYDVLAGRKDGLHLTAFGNVSLLDAKFTSSNLAGRVGKRPAFAPKVTAKYGITLRKDASFNASITGSSTSSQYFQDSNLPVGTPASANFIPAKVPAVTLFDFAADWQLTDNLRILGGISNLTNRKYYNRVFQNGIEPGARRKVYAGVAVGL
;
A
#
# COMPACT_ATOMS: atom_id res chain seq x y z
N MET A 1 27.67 -0.11 -14.77
CA MET A 1 27.48 1.24 -14.20
C MET A 1 27.76 1.24 -12.68
N LYS A 2 29.01 0.95 -12.29
CA LYS A 2 29.34 0.60 -10.88
C LYS A 2 29.87 1.73 -9.98
N ASN A 3 29.90 3.01 -10.37
CA ASN A 3 30.63 4.04 -9.61
C ASN A 3 29.99 5.43 -9.53
N TRP A 4 28.66 5.59 -9.56
CA TRP A 4 28.04 6.94 -9.55
C TRP A 4 27.30 7.34 -8.26
N THR A 5 27.35 6.54 -7.19
CA THR A 5 26.61 6.81 -5.94
C THR A 5 27.41 7.59 -4.87
N ARG A 6 28.68 7.91 -5.07
CA ARG A 6 29.48 8.63 -4.06
C ARG A 6 29.50 10.18 -4.12
N PRO A 7 29.20 10.89 -5.24
CA PRO A 7 29.29 12.36 -5.22
C PRO A 7 28.00 13.11 -4.83
N LEU A 8 26.82 12.50 -4.90
CA LEU A 8 25.55 13.24 -4.66
C LEU A 8 25.26 13.52 -3.19
N ALA A 9 25.67 12.66 -2.27
CA ALA A 9 25.51 12.91 -0.82
C ALA A 9 26.40 14.03 -0.30
N ALA A 10 27.57 14.24 -0.91
CA ALA A 10 28.49 15.30 -0.56
C ALA A 10 28.05 16.68 -1.09
N LEU A 11 27.34 16.73 -2.21
CA LEU A 11 26.80 17.98 -2.77
C LEU A 11 25.61 18.53 -1.96
N ALA A 12 24.74 17.65 -1.44
CA ALA A 12 23.64 18.06 -0.59
C ALA A 12 24.12 18.68 0.74
N ALA A 13 25.18 18.12 1.33
CA ALA A 13 25.76 18.63 2.56
C ALA A 13 26.50 19.97 2.35
N SER A 14 27.14 20.16 1.19
CA SER A 14 27.87 21.40 0.89
C SER A 14 26.95 22.57 0.49
N ALA A 15 25.78 22.31 -0.10
CA ALA A 15 24.81 23.36 -0.42
C ALA A 15 24.12 23.94 0.83
N CYS A 16 23.94 23.13 1.89
CA CYS A 16 23.41 23.59 3.16
C CYS A 16 24.37 24.47 3.96
N ALA A 17 25.69 24.29 3.81
CA ALA A 17 26.69 25.06 4.56
C ALA A 17 26.91 26.49 4.01
N ALA A 18 26.61 26.75 2.73
CA ALA A 18 26.83 28.06 2.09
C ALA A 18 25.68 29.07 2.35
N ALA A 19 24.50 28.63 2.79
CA ALA A 19 23.34 29.50 3.04
C ALA A 19 23.27 30.08 4.47
N ALA A 20 24.19 29.71 5.35
CA ALA A 20 24.11 30.03 6.78
C ALA A 20 24.76 31.37 7.20
N HIS A 21 25.24 32.19 6.25
CA HIS A 21 25.89 33.47 6.58
C HIS A 21 25.12 34.64 6.00
N GLY A 22 24.28 35.25 6.83
CA GLY A 22 23.82 36.63 6.66
C GLY A 22 22.31 36.86 6.58
N ALA A 23 21.65 36.85 7.73
CA ALA A 23 20.52 37.77 8.03
C ALA A 23 20.25 37.70 9.54
N GLU A 24 20.34 38.83 10.24
CA GLU A 24 19.83 38.98 11.59
C GLU A 24 18.31 38.72 11.61
N ALA A 25 17.89 37.69 12.31
CA ALA A 25 16.49 37.32 12.45
C ALA A 25 15.85 38.06 13.62
N PRO A 26 14.61 38.57 13.52
CA PRO A 26 13.84 39.03 14.66
C PRO A 26 13.57 37.86 15.61
N ALA A 27 13.57 38.12 16.91
CA ALA A 27 13.29 37.15 17.97
C ALA A 27 11.96 36.42 17.69
N ARG A 28 12.05 35.10 17.47
CA ARG A 28 10.89 34.24 17.18
C ARG A 28 10.52 33.43 18.40
N GLU A 29 9.23 33.31 18.65
CA GLU A 29 8.71 32.30 19.55
C GLU A 29 9.06 30.90 18.98
N PRO A 30 9.68 30.02 19.80
CA PRO A 30 10.01 28.67 19.33
C PRO A 30 8.72 27.85 19.20
N SER A 31 8.37 27.50 17.99
CA SER A 31 7.33 26.53 17.71
C SER A 31 7.95 25.33 17.01
N ILE A 32 7.85 24.13 17.59
CA ILE A 32 7.98 22.93 16.77
C ILE A 32 6.80 22.95 15.82
N VAL A 33 7.08 23.30 14.58
CA VAL A 33 6.13 23.11 13.51
C VAL A 33 6.04 21.61 13.33
N VAL A 34 4.93 20.99 13.76
CA VAL A 34 4.52 19.70 13.24
C VAL A 34 4.39 19.95 11.75
N ILE A 35 5.32 19.40 10.99
CA ILE A 35 5.40 19.58 9.56
C ILE A 35 4.29 18.75 8.92
N GLY A 36 3.05 19.22 9.06
CA GLY A 36 1.90 18.83 8.28
C GLY A 36 1.55 20.03 7.42
N GLU A 37 1.39 19.86 6.12
CA GLU A 37 0.77 20.90 5.30
C GLU A 37 -0.56 21.31 5.96
N ARG A 38 -0.61 22.52 6.51
CA ARG A 38 -1.87 23.20 6.67
C ARG A 38 -2.38 23.47 5.26
N ARG A 39 -3.11 22.53 4.70
CA ARG A 39 -3.97 22.82 3.54
C ARG A 39 -5.05 23.76 4.07
N ASP A 40 -4.82 25.06 3.88
CA ASP A 40 -5.70 26.11 4.32
C ASP A 40 -7.14 25.85 3.87
N ASN A 41 -8.08 26.03 4.82
CA ASN A 41 -9.52 26.11 4.62
C ASN A 41 -10.28 24.83 4.24
N ARG A 42 -9.85 23.66 4.67
CA ARG A 42 -10.75 22.49 4.61
C ARG A 42 -11.73 22.51 5.78
N PRO A 43 -13.04 22.34 5.54
CA PRO A 43 -14.01 22.13 6.61
C PRO A 43 -13.62 20.90 7.44
N GLU A 44 -13.92 20.91 8.74
CA GLU A 44 -13.67 19.79 9.70
C GLU A 44 -14.17 18.41 9.20
N LYS A 45 -15.19 18.40 8.34
CA LYS A 45 -15.72 17.24 7.60
C LYS A 45 -14.65 16.45 6.83
N LEU A 46 -13.65 17.11 6.28
CA LEU A 46 -12.66 16.51 5.39
C LEU A 46 -11.47 15.85 6.12
N ASP A 47 -11.49 15.79 7.44
CA ASP A 47 -10.47 15.06 8.20
C ASP A 47 -10.62 13.54 8.10
N HIS A 48 -11.79 13.05 7.70
CA HIS A 48 -12.12 11.61 7.60
C HIS A 48 -12.36 11.12 6.19
N ILE A 49 -12.76 12.00 5.27
CA ILE A 49 -13.04 11.67 3.87
C ILE A 49 -12.35 12.66 2.93
N MET A 50 -12.10 12.26 1.69
CA MET A 50 -11.55 13.13 0.66
C MET A 50 -12.55 14.23 0.27
N PRO A 51 -12.07 15.41 -0.18
CA PRO A 51 -12.93 16.44 -0.78
C PRO A 51 -13.68 15.86 -1.99
N GLU A 52 -14.89 16.35 -2.26
CA GLU A 52 -15.70 15.93 -3.41
C GLU A 52 -14.97 16.06 -4.76
N VAL A 53 -14.14 17.08 -4.89
CA VAL A 53 -13.22 17.31 -6.01
C VAL A 53 -11.88 17.77 -5.43
N ASP A 54 -10.85 16.97 -5.58
CA ASP A 54 -9.47 17.24 -5.15
C ASP A 54 -8.58 17.39 -6.39
N GLY A 55 -8.23 18.63 -6.72
CA GLY A 55 -7.52 18.91 -7.96
C GLY A 55 -8.31 18.46 -9.20
N THR A 56 -7.77 17.48 -9.89
CA THR A 56 -8.40 16.85 -11.06
C THR A 56 -9.14 15.54 -10.71
N LYS A 57 -9.25 15.18 -9.43
CA LYS A 57 -9.87 13.92 -8.99
C LYS A 57 -11.27 14.15 -8.47
N ILE A 58 -12.23 13.41 -8.98
CA ILE A 58 -13.63 13.42 -8.54
C ILE A 58 -13.85 12.24 -7.60
N THR A 59 -14.16 12.52 -6.35
CA THR A 59 -14.36 11.52 -5.29
C THR A 59 -15.78 11.48 -4.74
N VAL A 60 -16.60 12.49 -5.07
CA VAL A 60 -18.03 12.52 -4.74
C VAL A 60 -18.72 11.24 -5.24
N THR A 61 -19.63 10.69 -4.47
CA THR A 61 -20.30 9.38 -4.66
C THR A 61 -19.38 8.16 -4.60
N LYS A 62 -18.08 8.35 -4.33
CA LYS A 62 -17.15 7.26 -4.05
C LYS A 62 -16.92 7.20 -2.54
N LYS A 63 -16.95 5.98 -1.97
CA LYS A 63 -16.59 5.82 -0.56
C LYS A 63 -15.09 6.04 -0.38
N THR A 64 -14.72 7.04 0.39
CA THR A 64 -13.32 7.35 0.70
C THR A 64 -13.08 7.38 2.21
N SER A 65 -11.85 7.16 2.64
CA SER A 65 -11.41 7.49 4.00
C SER A 65 -10.03 8.14 3.95
N VAL A 66 -9.79 9.05 4.88
CA VAL A 66 -8.49 9.71 5.07
C VAL A 66 -8.05 9.48 6.51
N THR A 67 -6.80 9.03 6.68
CA THR A 67 -6.12 9.00 7.97
C THR A 67 -5.02 10.03 7.93
N LYS A 68 -5.17 11.12 8.69
CA LYS A 68 -4.11 12.12 8.88
C LYS A 68 -3.13 11.63 9.92
N LEU A 69 -1.87 11.51 9.55
CA LEU A 69 -0.84 10.92 10.41
C LEU A 69 -0.32 11.87 11.50
N ASP A 70 -0.55 13.17 11.37
CA ASP A 70 -0.28 14.17 12.40
C ASP A 70 -1.30 14.18 13.56
N LEU A 71 -2.46 13.54 13.37
CA LEU A 71 -3.51 13.41 14.39
C LEU A 71 -3.42 12.11 15.19
N VAL A 72 -2.50 11.23 14.87
CA VAL A 72 -2.25 9.97 15.58
C VAL A 72 -0.82 9.98 16.15
N PRO A 73 -0.54 9.22 17.22
CA PRO A 73 0.83 9.09 17.70
C PRO A 73 1.76 8.54 16.63
N THR A 74 3.03 8.89 16.70
CA THR A 74 4.05 8.47 15.73
C THR A 74 4.07 6.95 15.58
N ILE A 75 3.92 6.48 14.35
CA ILE A 75 3.91 5.06 14.01
C ILE A 75 5.34 4.61 13.74
N GLN A 76 5.79 3.63 14.50
CA GLN A 76 7.13 3.06 14.41
C GLN A 76 7.06 1.55 14.20
N ASP A 77 8.22 0.93 14.07
CA ASP A 77 8.39 -0.51 14.10
C ASP A 77 7.66 -1.24 12.96
N ASN A 78 7.64 -0.66 11.76
CA ASN A 78 7.02 -1.31 10.60
C ASN A 78 5.61 -1.88 10.89
N ASN A 79 4.84 -1.24 11.73
CA ASN A 79 3.51 -1.70 12.10
C ASN A 79 2.44 -1.18 11.12
N GLN A 80 2.32 -1.82 9.96
CA GLN A 80 1.30 -1.47 8.96
C GLN A 80 -0.12 -1.58 9.51
N ARG A 81 -0.37 -2.51 10.43
CA ARG A 81 -1.68 -2.61 11.09
C ARG A 81 -2.05 -1.29 11.78
N HIS A 82 -1.09 -0.62 12.41
CA HIS A 82 -1.30 0.67 13.05
C HIS A 82 -1.45 1.79 12.01
N LEU A 83 -0.62 1.80 10.97
CA LEU A 83 -0.72 2.76 9.86
C LEU A 83 -2.11 2.74 9.19
N PHE A 84 -2.70 1.56 9.07
CA PHE A 84 -4.02 1.36 8.47
C PHE A 84 -5.15 1.13 9.50
N ALA A 85 -4.98 1.61 10.73
CA ALA A 85 -5.99 1.41 11.79
C ALA A 85 -7.32 2.11 11.47
N ARG A 86 -7.32 3.20 10.71
CA ARG A 86 -8.52 3.97 10.35
C ARG A 86 -8.99 3.74 8.92
N THR A 87 -8.72 2.56 8.35
CA THR A 87 -9.15 2.18 6.99
C THR A 87 -10.20 1.07 7.06
N PRO A 88 -11.51 1.38 7.05
CA PRO A 88 -12.58 0.38 7.17
C PRO A 88 -12.54 -0.65 6.06
N GLY A 89 -12.77 -1.93 6.39
CA GLY A 89 -12.83 -3.03 5.42
C GLY A 89 -11.48 -3.50 4.88
N LEU A 90 -10.39 -2.78 5.14
CA LEU A 90 -9.05 -3.20 4.74
C LEU A 90 -8.48 -4.20 5.76
N PHE A 91 -8.25 -5.43 5.32
CA PHE A 91 -7.47 -6.41 6.07
C PHE A 91 -5.99 -6.13 5.83
N VAL A 92 -5.23 -6.01 6.89
CA VAL A 92 -3.77 -5.80 6.86
C VAL A 92 -3.12 -6.78 7.82
N SER A 93 -2.05 -7.41 7.41
CA SER A 93 -1.19 -8.21 8.27
C SER A 93 0.27 -7.92 8.02
N GLU A 94 1.04 -7.93 9.09
CA GLU A 94 2.48 -7.76 9.03
C GLU A 94 3.14 -8.95 8.35
N GLN A 95 4.22 -8.69 7.66
CA GLN A 95 5.20 -9.68 7.25
C GLN A 95 6.43 -9.60 8.16
N GLN A 96 7.24 -10.65 8.13
CA GLN A 96 8.49 -10.69 8.89
C GLN A 96 9.53 -9.71 8.31
N ALA A 97 9.54 -9.51 7.01
CA ALA A 97 10.39 -8.50 6.38
C ALA A 97 9.77 -7.10 6.51
N ALA A 98 10.56 -6.14 6.96
CA ALA A 98 10.12 -4.80 7.34
C ALA A 98 9.45 -4.00 6.21
N THR A 99 9.77 -4.30 4.95
CA THR A 99 9.27 -3.58 3.78
C THR A 99 8.17 -4.32 3.03
N GLN A 100 7.76 -5.47 3.56
CA GLN A 100 6.71 -6.29 2.99
C GLN A 100 5.45 -6.25 3.85
N PHE A 101 4.30 -6.25 3.21
CA PHE A 101 3.01 -6.23 3.89
C PHE A 101 1.96 -6.98 3.07
N ASN A 102 0.89 -7.37 3.75
CA ASN A 102 -0.22 -8.06 3.14
C ASN A 102 -1.48 -7.23 3.31
N MET A 103 -2.22 -7.09 2.23
CA MET A 103 -3.50 -6.39 2.24
C MET A 103 -4.52 -7.14 1.41
N SER A 104 -5.77 -7.15 1.87
CA SER A 104 -6.90 -7.50 1.04
C SER A 104 -8.13 -6.68 1.43
N TYR A 105 -9.07 -6.57 0.51
CA TYR A 105 -10.26 -5.80 0.72
C TYR A 105 -11.49 -6.64 0.35
N ARG A 106 -12.47 -6.69 1.27
CA ARG A 106 -13.73 -7.44 1.08
C ARG A 106 -13.54 -8.89 0.63
N GLY A 107 -12.41 -9.52 1.01
CA GLY A 107 -12.09 -10.91 0.63
C GLY A 107 -11.83 -11.13 -0.86
N LEU A 108 -11.53 -10.05 -1.61
CA LEU A 108 -11.07 -10.13 -2.99
C LEU A 108 -9.56 -10.39 -3.01
N GLY A 109 -9.17 -11.42 -3.77
CA GLY A 109 -7.77 -11.79 -3.97
C GLY A 109 -7.05 -12.36 -2.76
N ASN A 110 -5.80 -12.75 -2.98
CA ASN A 110 -4.88 -13.14 -1.94
C ASN A 110 -4.33 -11.88 -1.27
N PRO A 111 -4.32 -11.75 0.08
CA PRO A 111 -3.69 -10.62 0.75
C PRO A 111 -2.18 -10.56 0.55
N GLN A 112 -1.55 -11.68 0.17
CA GLN A 112 -0.14 -11.71 -0.14
C GLN A 112 0.17 -10.67 -1.22
N GLU A 113 1.12 -9.78 -0.91
CA GLU A 113 1.60 -8.77 -1.84
C GLU A 113 0.50 -7.83 -2.38
N ALA A 114 -0.58 -7.67 -1.61
CA ALA A 114 -1.70 -6.80 -1.94
C ALA A 114 -2.31 -7.05 -3.34
N GLU A 115 -2.46 -8.31 -3.75
CA GLU A 115 -2.73 -8.78 -5.12
C GLU A 115 -3.73 -7.94 -5.92
N PHE A 116 -4.81 -7.44 -5.29
CA PHE A 116 -5.87 -6.72 -5.97
C PHE A 116 -6.02 -5.26 -5.51
N ILE A 117 -5.12 -4.78 -4.67
CA ILE A 117 -5.13 -3.40 -4.19
C ILE A 117 -4.14 -2.59 -5.02
N LEU A 118 -4.60 -1.48 -5.58
CA LEU A 118 -3.71 -0.53 -6.21
C LEU A 118 -3.07 0.35 -5.13
N LEU A 119 -1.79 0.13 -4.88
CA LEU A 119 -1.03 0.92 -3.93
C LEU A 119 -0.29 2.05 -4.66
N LEU A 120 -0.48 3.27 -4.17
CA LEU A 120 0.04 4.48 -4.77
C LEU A 120 0.85 5.28 -3.74
N GLN A 121 1.87 5.98 -4.21
CA GLN A 121 2.50 7.10 -3.50
C GLN A 121 2.30 8.36 -4.33
N ASP A 122 1.66 9.36 -3.75
CA ASP A 122 1.34 10.63 -4.42
C ASP A 122 0.60 10.47 -5.77
N GLY A 123 -0.22 9.41 -5.87
CA GLY A 123 -0.99 9.08 -7.06
C GLY A 123 -0.24 8.27 -8.12
N ILE A 124 1.01 7.89 -7.86
CA ILE A 124 1.84 7.05 -8.75
C ILE A 124 1.91 5.63 -8.20
N PRO A 125 1.78 4.58 -9.04
CA PRO A 125 1.87 3.21 -8.60
C PRO A 125 3.19 2.89 -7.91
N ILE A 126 3.10 2.27 -6.72
CA ILE A 126 4.26 1.73 -6.01
C ILE A 126 4.64 0.36 -6.57
N SER A 127 3.67 -0.36 -7.16
CA SER A 127 3.89 -1.67 -7.75
C SER A 127 5.12 -1.65 -8.63
N THR A 128 5.87 -2.72 -8.59
CA THR A 128 7.07 -2.92 -9.37
C THR A 128 6.74 -2.86 -10.86
N ASP A 129 5.70 -3.59 -11.24
CA ASP A 129 5.02 -3.53 -12.52
C ASP A 129 3.55 -3.20 -12.24
N TRP A 130 3.08 -2.10 -12.72
CA TRP A 130 1.72 -1.62 -12.45
C TRP A 130 0.65 -2.64 -12.82
N ILE A 131 0.89 -3.37 -13.88
CA ILE A 131 -0.08 -4.32 -14.43
C ILE A 131 0.21 -5.75 -13.97
N GLY A 132 1.46 -6.14 -13.92
CA GLY A 132 1.88 -7.52 -13.89
C GLY A 132 2.30 -8.04 -12.53
N PHE A 133 2.92 -7.24 -11.70
CA PHE A 133 3.41 -7.70 -10.41
C PHE A 133 2.75 -6.92 -9.27
N PRO A 134 1.98 -7.60 -8.42
CA PRO A 134 1.45 -6.97 -7.23
C PRO A 134 2.64 -6.55 -6.37
N THR A 135 2.55 -5.42 -5.82
CA THR A 135 3.62 -4.82 -5.06
C THR A 135 4.03 -5.55 -3.84
N ALA A 136 4.87 -5.12 -3.08
CA ALA A 136 5.00 -5.28 -1.68
C ALA A 136 6.43 -5.36 -1.17
N TYR A 137 7.34 -5.03 -1.99
CA TYR A 137 8.74 -5.00 -1.63
C TYR A 137 9.25 -3.59 -1.30
N TYR A 138 8.38 -2.60 -1.39
CA TYR A 138 8.67 -1.22 -1.04
C TYR A 138 7.53 -0.60 -0.22
N MET A 139 7.89 0.09 0.84
CA MET A 139 7.00 0.91 1.65
C MET A 139 7.74 2.19 2.05
N PRO A 140 7.18 3.39 1.82
CA PRO A 140 7.75 4.62 2.35
C PRO A 140 7.76 4.59 3.89
N LEU A 141 8.77 5.21 4.49
CA LEU A 141 8.82 5.34 5.95
C LEU A 141 7.61 6.15 6.43
N PRO A 142 6.89 5.72 7.48
CA PRO A 142 5.70 6.42 7.98
C PRO A 142 5.97 7.89 8.32
N GLN A 143 7.18 8.22 8.78
CA GLN A 143 7.59 9.59 9.10
C GLN A 143 7.60 10.52 7.88
N SER A 144 7.78 9.98 6.66
CA SER A 144 7.74 10.76 5.41
C SER A 144 6.33 11.04 4.90
N LEU A 145 5.31 10.39 5.48
CA LEU A 145 3.93 10.47 5.05
C LEU A 145 3.12 11.49 5.88
N SER A 146 2.21 12.21 5.21
CA SER A 146 1.23 13.11 5.83
C SER A 146 -0.11 12.44 6.06
N GLU A 147 -0.58 11.65 5.11
CA GLU A 147 -1.87 10.99 5.20
C GLU A 147 -1.93 9.70 4.39
N VAL A 148 -2.87 8.83 4.76
CA VAL A 148 -3.26 7.63 4.02
C VAL A 148 -4.68 7.83 3.49
N GLN A 149 -4.85 7.72 2.19
CA GLN A 149 -6.15 7.83 1.51
C GLN A 149 -6.56 6.43 1.04
N LEU A 150 -7.79 6.02 1.37
CA LEU A 150 -8.40 4.79 0.86
C LEU A 150 -9.59 5.16 -0.02
N ILE A 151 -9.52 4.83 -1.30
CA ILE A 151 -10.57 5.11 -2.29
C ILE A 151 -11.21 3.78 -2.69
N ARG A 152 -12.49 3.61 -2.33
CA ARG A 152 -13.32 2.44 -2.59
C ARG A 152 -14.35 2.78 -3.65
N GLY A 153 -14.94 1.81 -4.30
CA GLY A 153 -15.97 2.05 -5.31
C GLY A 153 -15.53 2.99 -6.44
N GLY A 154 -15.34 2.47 -7.65
CA GLY A 154 -14.89 3.27 -8.79
C GLY A 154 -13.43 3.73 -8.76
N SER A 155 -12.59 3.20 -7.86
CA SER A 155 -11.15 3.49 -7.86
C SER A 155 -10.47 3.11 -9.17
N SER A 156 -10.89 2.03 -9.81
CA SER A 156 -10.41 1.61 -11.13
C SER A 156 -10.66 2.66 -12.22
N LEU A 157 -11.77 3.38 -12.14
CA LEU A 157 -12.09 4.44 -13.10
C LEU A 157 -11.20 5.66 -12.92
N LEU A 158 -10.72 5.91 -11.70
CA LEU A 158 -9.90 7.05 -11.35
C LEU A 158 -8.40 6.79 -11.54
N TYR A 159 -7.91 5.62 -11.11
CA TYR A 159 -6.48 5.35 -11.05
C TYR A 159 -5.98 4.23 -11.96
N GLY A 160 -6.82 3.28 -12.35
CA GLY A 160 -6.42 2.23 -13.26
C GLY A 160 -6.79 0.81 -12.84
N PRO A 161 -6.16 -0.19 -13.46
CA PRO A 161 -6.66 -1.56 -13.48
C PRO A 161 -6.57 -2.20 -12.10
N ASN A 162 -7.70 -2.24 -11.40
CA ASN A 162 -7.78 -2.96 -10.13
C ASN A 162 -9.25 -3.27 -9.77
N PRO A 163 -9.59 -4.48 -9.32
CA PRO A 163 -10.93 -4.83 -8.87
C PRO A 163 -11.24 -4.43 -7.42
N ALA A 164 -10.23 -4.02 -6.66
CA ALA A 164 -10.31 -3.63 -5.26
C ALA A 164 -9.98 -2.13 -5.09
N PRO A 165 -9.91 -1.56 -3.87
CA PRO A 165 -9.67 -0.14 -3.68
C PRO A 165 -8.27 0.29 -4.12
N ALA A 166 -8.11 1.59 -4.31
CA ALA A 166 -6.81 2.23 -4.32
C ALA A 166 -6.46 2.72 -2.91
N VAL A 167 -5.22 2.52 -2.50
CA VAL A 167 -4.61 3.09 -1.31
C VAL A 167 -3.53 4.06 -1.75
N ASN A 168 -3.69 5.34 -1.44
CA ASN A 168 -2.72 6.37 -1.78
C ASN A 168 -2.02 6.87 -0.52
N LEU A 169 -0.70 6.71 -0.49
CA LEU A 169 0.18 7.22 0.55
C LEU A 169 0.65 8.61 0.14
N VAL A 170 0.30 9.63 0.89
CA VAL A 170 0.60 11.02 0.55
C VAL A 170 1.85 11.45 1.31
N SER A 171 2.88 11.88 0.58
CA SER A 171 4.14 12.35 1.14
C SER A 171 4.01 13.74 1.77
N LYS A 172 4.80 14.02 2.80
CA LYS A 172 4.94 15.37 3.36
C LYS A 172 5.67 16.27 2.38
N ARG A 173 5.12 17.46 2.16
CA ARG A 173 5.69 18.47 1.26
C ARG A 173 5.77 19.83 1.95
N PRO A 174 6.81 20.66 1.68
CA PRO A 174 6.90 21.97 2.25
C PRO A 174 5.86 22.92 1.65
N GLY A 175 5.32 23.80 2.47
CA GLY A 175 4.46 24.88 2.04
C GLY A 175 5.19 25.92 1.20
N ALA A 176 4.47 26.92 0.67
CA ALA A 176 5.04 28.01 -0.16
C ALA A 176 5.95 28.96 0.67
N ASN A 177 5.71 29.11 1.98
CA ASN A 177 6.41 30.00 2.88
C ASN A 177 7.00 29.26 4.08
N GLU A 178 7.47 28.04 3.86
CA GLU A 178 8.03 27.20 4.90
C GLU A 178 9.39 27.74 5.32
N PRO A 179 9.62 28.09 6.61
CA PRO A 179 10.93 28.50 7.07
C PRO A 179 11.92 27.35 6.98
N LEU A 180 13.21 27.67 7.02
CA LEU A 180 14.23 26.64 7.21
C LEU A 180 13.96 25.91 8.53
N GLY A 181 13.74 24.60 8.44
CA GLY A 181 13.50 23.74 9.59
C GLY A 181 14.14 22.37 9.38
N GLY A 182 14.50 21.76 10.50
CA GLY A 182 15.06 20.41 10.55
C GLY A 182 14.30 19.57 11.57
N TYR A 183 14.31 18.26 11.36
CA TYR A 183 13.73 17.31 12.32
C TYR A 183 14.55 16.04 12.32
N SER A 184 14.88 15.54 13.50
CA SER A 184 15.57 14.27 13.70
C SER A 184 14.82 13.43 14.71
N GLU A 185 14.49 12.20 14.37
CA GLU A 185 13.80 11.23 15.20
C GLU A 185 14.65 9.97 15.33
N ASN A 186 14.86 9.50 16.55
CA ASN A 186 15.70 8.35 16.84
C ASN A 186 14.95 7.42 17.81
N VAL A 187 14.82 6.15 17.46
CA VAL A 187 14.03 5.15 18.18
C VAL A 187 14.86 3.90 18.40
N ILE A 188 14.71 3.31 19.58
CA ILE A 188 15.24 1.99 19.96
C ILE A 188 14.08 1.13 20.47
N GLY A 189 14.22 -0.19 20.38
CA GLY A 189 13.16 -1.09 20.84
C GLY A 189 13.55 -2.54 20.95
N SER A 190 12.56 -3.37 21.14
CA SER A 190 12.67 -4.83 21.17
C SER A 190 13.31 -5.36 19.89
N GLU A 191 13.90 -6.54 19.94
CA GLU A 191 14.52 -7.24 18.82
C GLU A 191 15.62 -6.42 18.13
N GLY A 192 16.43 -5.70 18.92
CA GLY A 192 17.51 -4.87 18.40
C GLY A 192 17.03 -3.73 17.49
N LEU A 193 15.77 -3.31 17.59
CA LEU A 193 15.25 -2.21 16.77
C LEU A 193 16.05 -0.94 17.01
N PHE A 194 16.58 -0.41 15.92
CA PHE A 194 17.12 0.95 15.84
C PHE A 194 16.57 1.62 14.60
N SER A 195 16.02 2.82 14.75
CA SER A 195 15.51 3.64 13.64
C SER A 195 15.94 5.08 13.80
N THR A 196 16.37 5.69 12.72
CA THR A 196 16.65 7.13 12.65
C THR A 196 16.01 7.73 11.40
N TYR A 197 15.37 8.87 11.54
CA TYR A 197 14.78 9.63 10.44
C TYR A 197 15.16 11.10 10.57
N ASN A 198 15.72 11.67 9.53
CA ASN A 198 16.23 13.04 9.53
C ASN A 198 15.70 13.78 8.32
N THR A 199 15.19 15.00 8.49
CA THR A 199 14.66 15.81 7.40
C THR A 199 15.06 17.26 7.55
N VAL A 200 15.27 17.92 6.42
CA VAL A 200 15.43 19.37 6.30
C VAL A 200 14.47 19.88 5.24
N GLN A 201 13.86 21.03 5.50
CA GLN A 201 12.96 21.68 4.56
C GLN A 201 13.10 23.20 4.61
N PHE A 202 12.77 23.84 3.51
CA PHE A 202 12.74 25.30 3.42
C PHE A 202 11.93 25.79 2.21
N SER A 203 11.59 27.08 2.22
CA SER A 203 11.08 27.80 1.06
C SER A 203 11.79 29.16 0.95
N VAL A 204 12.35 29.42 -0.21
CA VAL A 204 13.04 30.70 -0.51
C VAL A 204 12.54 31.20 -1.87
N GLY A 205 11.86 32.35 -1.84
CA GLY A 205 11.25 32.93 -3.03
C GLY A 205 10.23 32.00 -3.67
N LYS A 206 10.51 31.54 -4.88
CA LYS A 206 9.66 30.65 -5.66
C LYS A 206 10.01 29.16 -5.50
N ILE A 207 11.02 28.82 -4.71
CA ILE A 207 11.53 27.47 -4.55
C ILE A 207 11.19 26.96 -3.15
N SER A 208 10.71 25.74 -3.08
CA SER A 208 10.55 24.98 -1.83
C SER A 208 11.25 23.64 -1.97
N ALA A 209 11.90 23.21 -0.90
CA ALA A 209 12.60 21.93 -0.88
C ALA A 209 12.36 21.19 0.43
N ARG A 210 12.33 19.86 0.36
CA ARG A 210 12.37 18.95 1.49
C ARG A 210 13.24 17.75 1.14
N GLY A 211 14.25 17.50 1.95
CA GLY A 211 15.06 16.29 1.86
C GLY A 211 14.93 15.48 3.13
N ASN A 212 14.90 14.17 3.02
CA ASN A 212 14.95 13.28 4.18
C ASN A 212 15.85 12.08 3.93
N ILE A 213 16.42 11.56 5.01
CA ILE A 213 17.14 10.30 5.06
C ILE A 213 16.66 9.50 6.26
N GLY A 214 16.47 8.20 6.07
CA GLY A 214 16.06 7.28 7.11
C GLY A 214 16.85 5.98 7.06
N TYR A 215 17.04 5.39 8.22
CA TYR A 215 17.62 4.06 8.41
C TYR A 215 16.87 3.35 9.52
N ALA A 216 16.51 2.09 9.29
CA ALA A 216 15.94 1.24 10.31
C ALA A 216 16.57 -0.15 10.23
N THR A 217 16.78 -0.79 11.38
CA THR A 217 17.25 -2.16 11.47
C THR A 217 16.61 -2.88 12.65
N SER A 218 16.46 -4.20 12.54
CA SER A 218 15.98 -5.06 13.60
C SER A 218 16.56 -6.46 13.41
N ASP A 219 16.85 -7.16 14.51
CA ASP A 219 17.27 -8.56 14.48
C ASP A 219 16.09 -9.50 14.17
N GLY A 220 14.85 -9.03 14.40
CA GLY A 220 13.62 -9.82 14.23
C GLY A 220 13.42 -10.83 15.37
N GLU A 221 12.25 -11.50 15.37
CA GLU A 221 11.89 -12.45 16.44
C GLU A 221 12.35 -13.89 16.20
N ARG A 222 12.71 -14.22 14.97
CA ARG A 222 13.10 -15.56 14.57
C ARG A 222 14.56 -15.59 14.15
N ASP A 223 15.19 -16.75 14.23
CA ASP A 223 16.47 -16.98 13.58
C ASP A 223 16.37 -16.64 12.08
N ASN A 224 17.40 -16.02 11.50
CA ASN A 224 17.41 -15.54 10.12
C ASN A 224 16.27 -14.58 9.78
N ASN A 225 15.93 -13.67 10.69
CA ASN A 225 14.85 -12.67 10.48
C ASN A 225 15.35 -11.23 10.58
N ALA A 226 16.65 -11.01 10.65
CA ALA A 226 17.23 -9.69 10.67
C ALA A 226 16.89 -8.91 9.40
N SER A 227 16.62 -7.63 9.57
CA SER A 227 16.27 -6.74 8.46
C SER A 227 16.90 -5.37 8.59
N SER A 228 17.13 -4.70 7.47
CA SER A 228 17.55 -3.31 7.42
C SER A 228 16.90 -2.58 6.25
N VAL A 229 16.61 -1.30 6.44
CA VAL A 229 16.04 -0.41 5.43
C VAL A 229 16.82 0.89 5.44
N ARG A 230 17.16 1.39 4.26
CA ARG A 230 17.70 2.73 4.03
C ARG A 230 16.81 3.44 3.03
N GLN A 231 16.49 4.68 3.32
CA GLN A 231 15.66 5.50 2.44
C GLN A 231 16.20 6.92 2.36
N ALA A 232 16.12 7.51 1.17
CA ALA A 232 16.43 8.91 0.95
C ALA A 232 15.42 9.47 -0.05
N ASP A 233 14.80 10.60 0.30
CA ASP A 233 13.85 11.28 -0.57
C ASP A 233 14.23 12.75 -0.72
N LEU A 234 13.93 13.32 -1.89
CA LEU A 234 14.13 14.74 -2.18
C LEU A 234 12.93 15.26 -2.98
N TYR A 235 12.23 16.22 -2.44
CA TYR A 235 11.20 16.99 -3.12
C TYR A 235 11.70 18.42 -3.39
N LEU A 236 11.61 18.86 -4.63
CA LEU A 236 11.89 20.23 -5.06
C LEU A 236 10.67 20.78 -5.78
N ALA A 237 10.20 21.96 -5.40
CA ALA A 237 9.12 22.63 -6.09
C ALA A 237 9.53 24.04 -6.53
N TYR A 238 9.13 24.39 -7.75
CA TYR A 238 9.25 25.73 -8.31
C TYR A 238 7.86 26.30 -8.59
N ARG A 239 7.56 27.43 -7.99
CA ARG A 239 6.27 28.13 -8.12
C ARG A 239 6.47 29.44 -8.89
N PRO A 240 6.42 29.43 -10.23
CA PRO A 240 6.56 30.66 -11.03
C PRO A 240 5.48 31.69 -10.71
N SER A 241 4.28 31.24 -10.36
CA SER A 241 3.13 32.03 -9.94
C SER A 241 2.37 31.30 -8.83
N SER A 242 1.36 31.96 -8.26
CA SER A 242 0.43 31.36 -7.29
C SER A 242 -0.48 30.28 -7.91
N SER A 243 -0.60 30.24 -9.24
CA SER A 243 -1.44 29.31 -9.98
C SER A 243 -0.68 28.13 -10.58
N SER A 244 0.64 28.06 -10.45
CA SER A 244 1.43 27.01 -11.09
C SER A 244 2.55 26.51 -10.18
N THR A 245 2.64 25.19 -10.06
CA THR A 245 3.69 24.48 -9.33
C THR A 245 4.30 23.41 -10.23
N TRP A 246 5.60 23.48 -10.42
CA TRP A 246 6.41 22.42 -11.00
C TRP A 246 7.17 21.74 -9.88
N PHE A 247 7.30 20.43 -9.91
CA PHE A 247 8.05 19.70 -8.88
C PHE A 247 8.83 18.55 -9.45
N LEU A 248 9.94 18.26 -8.78
CA LEU A 248 10.74 17.06 -8.93
C LEU A 248 10.67 16.30 -7.62
N ASP A 249 10.31 15.01 -7.68
CA ASP A 249 10.25 14.13 -6.52
C ASP A 249 11.16 12.92 -6.79
N PHE A 250 12.09 12.67 -5.89
CA PHE A 250 13.07 11.60 -5.98
C PHE A 250 12.96 10.72 -4.74
N HIS A 251 12.87 9.42 -4.95
CA HIS A 251 12.84 8.41 -3.91
C HIS A 251 13.91 7.36 -4.15
N ASN A 252 14.68 7.03 -3.13
CA ASN A 252 15.63 5.95 -3.14
C ASN A 252 15.43 5.05 -1.93
N HIS A 253 15.42 3.75 -2.15
CA HIS A 253 15.20 2.73 -1.15
C HIS A 253 16.18 1.57 -1.35
N ASP A 254 16.75 1.08 -0.26
CA ASP A 254 17.58 -0.13 -0.22
C ASP A 254 17.21 -0.92 1.02
N SER A 255 16.77 -2.17 0.85
CA SER A 255 16.42 -3.04 1.96
C SER A 255 17.04 -4.42 1.83
N SER A 256 17.20 -5.05 2.98
CA SER A 256 17.77 -6.37 3.13
C SER A 256 17.06 -7.11 4.25
N SER A 257 16.64 -8.35 4.02
CA SER A 257 15.95 -9.14 5.04
C SER A 257 16.24 -10.64 4.91
N GLY A 258 16.48 -11.30 6.02
CA GLY A 258 16.44 -12.74 6.10
C GLY A 258 15.02 -13.28 5.90
N ASP A 259 14.90 -14.53 5.45
CA ASP A 259 13.63 -15.25 5.35
C ASP A 259 13.74 -16.57 6.12
N PRO A 260 13.19 -16.65 7.34
CA PRO A 260 13.26 -17.85 8.19
C PRO A 260 12.41 -19.02 7.69
N GLY A 261 11.62 -18.82 6.62
CA GLY A 261 10.71 -19.81 6.08
C GLY A 261 9.45 -20.02 6.92
N ARG A 262 8.58 -20.90 6.43
CA ARG A 262 7.26 -21.16 6.98
C ARG A 262 7.25 -22.47 7.77
N LEU A 263 6.48 -22.49 8.86
CA LEU A 263 6.38 -23.62 9.78
C LEU A 263 5.13 -24.45 9.50
N SER A 264 5.21 -25.77 9.60
CA SER A 264 4.00 -26.56 9.78
C SER A 264 3.33 -26.24 11.13
N TYR A 265 2.08 -26.63 11.32
CA TYR A 265 1.42 -26.37 12.60
C TYR A 265 2.09 -27.05 13.80
N PRO A 266 2.55 -28.32 13.72
CA PRO A 266 3.35 -28.93 14.79
C PRO A 266 4.64 -28.16 15.11
N GLN A 267 5.36 -27.68 14.09
CA GLN A 267 6.58 -26.88 14.27
C GLN A 267 6.25 -25.51 14.93
N TYR A 268 5.19 -24.84 14.48
CA TYR A 268 4.73 -23.59 15.08
C TYR A 268 4.34 -23.75 16.56
N VAL A 269 3.73 -24.88 16.92
CA VAL A 269 3.36 -25.15 18.32
C VAL A 269 4.60 -25.43 19.17
N ALA A 270 5.56 -26.20 18.62
CA ALA A 270 6.79 -26.57 19.32
C ALA A 270 7.70 -25.36 19.54
N ASP A 271 8.04 -24.65 18.48
CA ASP A 271 8.86 -23.45 18.53
C ASP A 271 8.53 -22.50 17.36
N PRO A 272 7.83 -21.39 17.61
CA PRO A 272 7.50 -20.43 16.57
C PRO A 272 8.69 -19.59 16.10
N ASN A 273 9.81 -19.59 16.82
CA ASN A 273 10.96 -18.74 16.54
C ASN A 273 12.02 -19.42 15.65
N GLN A 274 11.92 -20.74 15.45
CA GLN A 274 12.86 -21.47 14.62
C GLN A 274 12.89 -21.01 13.16
N ALA A 275 14.04 -21.03 12.51
CA ALA A 275 14.23 -20.87 11.08
C ALA A 275 14.34 -22.24 10.38
N LEU A 276 13.50 -22.48 9.38
CA LEU A 276 13.62 -23.65 8.50
C LEU A 276 14.52 -23.36 7.30
N THR A 277 14.72 -22.12 6.96
CA THR A 277 15.54 -21.65 5.83
C THR A 277 16.59 -20.63 6.31
N PRO A 278 17.63 -21.09 7.04
CA PRO A 278 18.60 -20.20 7.69
C PRO A 278 19.49 -19.44 6.70
N PHE A 279 19.45 -19.79 5.42
CA PHE A 279 20.26 -19.16 4.37
C PHE A 279 19.43 -18.30 3.39
N ASN A 280 18.11 -18.30 3.49
CA ASN A 280 17.28 -17.51 2.60
C ASN A 280 17.38 -16.01 2.92
N HIS A 281 17.40 -15.21 1.86
CA HIS A 281 17.57 -13.77 1.99
C HIS A 281 16.95 -13.02 0.82
N ASN A 282 16.43 -11.81 1.09
CA ASN A 282 15.86 -10.92 0.09
C ASN A 282 16.57 -9.57 0.12
N TRP A 283 16.79 -9.00 -1.04
CA TRP A 283 17.32 -7.64 -1.21
C TRP A 283 16.45 -6.88 -2.21
N VAL A 284 16.17 -5.64 -1.90
CA VAL A 284 15.45 -4.73 -2.80
C VAL A 284 16.19 -3.43 -2.90
N ARG A 285 16.41 -2.95 -4.11
CA ARG A 285 16.86 -1.60 -4.38
C ARG A 285 15.84 -0.95 -5.32
N ARG A 286 15.40 0.24 -4.96
CA ARG A 286 14.46 1.01 -5.77
C ARG A 286 14.91 2.45 -5.87
N THR A 287 14.85 3.00 -7.08
CA THR A 287 15.00 4.43 -7.34
C THR A 287 13.84 4.88 -8.19
N SER A 288 13.16 5.95 -7.79
CA SER A 288 12.07 6.54 -8.55
C SER A 288 12.28 8.04 -8.70
N LEU A 289 11.99 8.55 -9.89
CA LEU A 289 12.05 9.96 -10.21
C LEU A 289 10.73 10.40 -10.82
N VAL A 290 10.14 11.49 -10.31
CA VAL A 290 8.87 12.05 -10.78
C VAL A 290 9.07 13.51 -11.12
N LEU A 291 8.68 13.90 -12.32
CA LEU A 291 8.50 15.29 -12.72
C LEU A 291 7.02 15.59 -12.79
N GLY A 292 6.56 16.60 -12.06
CA GLY A 292 5.16 16.96 -12.00
C GLY A 292 4.88 18.43 -12.25
N ASN A 293 3.67 18.70 -12.72
CA ASN A 293 3.09 20.03 -12.84
C ASN A 293 1.64 20.03 -12.35
N GLU A 294 1.30 21.04 -11.57
CA GLU A 294 -0.06 21.34 -11.13
C GLU A 294 -0.30 22.81 -11.40
N SER A 295 -1.24 23.12 -12.30
CA SER A 295 -1.48 24.51 -12.72
C SER A 295 -2.95 24.80 -12.94
N ASP A 296 -3.39 25.96 -12.44
CA ASP A 296 -4.66 26.57 -12.77
C ASP A 296 -4.46 27.43 -14.01
N LEU A 297 -5.16 27.10 -15.10
CA LEU A 297 -5.02 27.70 -16.41
C LEU A 297 -5.97 28.90 -16.64
N GLY A 298 -6.76 29.27 -15.64
CA GLY A 298 -7.83 30.26 -15.75
C GLY A 298 -9.17 29.66 -16.20
N ASP A 299 -10.23 30.47 -16.12
CA ASP A 299 -11.59 30.08 -16.51
C ASP A 299 -12.08 28.75 -15.93
N GLY A 300 -11.58 28.36 -14.75
CA GLY A 300 -11.90 27.11 -14.07
C GLY A 300 -11.22 25.88 -14.64
N TRP A 301 -10.26 26.02 -15.56
CA TRP A 301 -9.41 24.93 -16.03
C TRP A 301 -8.22 24.71 -15.10
N ARG A 302 -7.91 23.44 -14.84
CA ARG A 302 -6.73 22.97 -14.12
C ARG A 302 -6.09 21.83 -14.89
N VAL A 303 -4.77 21.76 -14.86
CA VAL A 303 -3.98 20.63 -15.36
C VAL A 303 -3.16 20.05 -14.22
N GLU A 304 -3.09 18.73 -14.17
CA GLU A 304 -2.13 17.97 -13.38
C GLU A 304 -1.44 16.97 -14.31
N ALA A 305 -0.12 17.02 -14.34
CA ALA A 305 0.69 16.13 -15.16
C ALA A 305 1.82 15.54 -14.31
N ARG A 306 2.07 14.25 -14.48
CA ARG A 306 3.17 13.52 -13.84
C ARG A 306 3.85 12.64 -14.88
N LEU A 307 5.17 12.74 -14.94
CA LEU A 307 6.03 11.82 -15.67
C LEU A 307 6.91 11.13 -14.64
N TRP A 308 7.05 9.82 -14.72
CA TRP A 308 7.91 9.09 -13.79
C TRP A 308 8.74 8.03 -14.48
N ALA A 309 9.85 7.70 -13.84
CA ALA A 309 10.68 6.55 -14.15
C ALA A 309 11.09 5.87 -12.84
N THR A 310 11.02 4.54 -12.81
CA THR A 310 11.39 3.73 -11.65
C THR A 310 12.29 2.59 -12.09
N TRP A 311 13.35 2.37 -11.34
CA TRP A 311 14.24 1.22 -11.45
C TRP A 311 14.18 0.46 -10.13
N GLN A 312 13.84 -0.82 -10.20
CA GLN A 312 13.81 -1.67 -9.01
C GLN A 312 14.47 -3.01 -9.31
N ASP A 313 15.40 -3.41 -8.46
CA ASP A 313 16.02 -4.72 -8.44
C ASP A 313 15.46 -5.51 -7.26
N LEU A 314 14.93 -6.69 -7.50
CA LEU A 314 14.51 -7.67 -6.51
C LEU A 314 15.40 -8.90 -6.62
N GLU A 315 16.30 -9.06 -5.69
CA GLU A 315 17.19 -10.21 -5.64
C GLU A 315 16.83 -11.12 -4.46
N GLN A 316 16.81 -12.42 -4.70
CA GLN A 316 16.53 -13.41 -3.65
C GLN A 316 17.53 -14.55 -3.69
N ARG A 317 17.87 -15.04 -2.53
CA ARG A 317 18.58 -16.32 -2.33
C ARG A 317 17.64 -17.26 -1.59
N SER A 318 17.29 -18.38 -2.22
CA SER A 318 16.30 -19.33 -1.71
C SER A 318 16.85 -20.76 -1.77
N ALA A 319 17.20 -21.32 -0.61
CA ALA A 319 17.59 -22.69 -0.45
C ALA A 319 16.42 -23.57 0.02
N ALA A 320 16.52 -24.88 -0.18
CA ALA A 320 15.57 -25.82 0.40
C ALA A 320 15.57 -25.72 1.93
N ALA A 321 14.43 -26.04 2.54
CA ALA A 321 14.33 -26.09 4.00
C ALA A 321 15.30 -27.13 4.58
N GLY A 322 16.01 -26.73 5.64
CA GLY A 322 17.00 -27.55 6.34
C GLY A 322 18.26 -26.78 6.73
N GLN A 323 19.04 -27.37 7.64
CA GLN A 323 20.26 -26.74 8.16
C GLN A 323 21.49 -26.92 7.24
N HIS A 324 21.41 -27.81 6.28
CA HIS A 324 22.53 -28.17 5.40
C HIS A 324 22.12 -28.31 3.93
N PRO A 325 21.54 -27.25 3.33
CA PRO A 325 21.26 -27.28 1.89
C PRO A 325 22.57 -27.33 1.11
N THR A 326 22.60 -28.05 0.00
CA THR A 326 23.79 -28.17 -0.87
C THR A 326 23.77 -27.19 -2.03
N THR A 327 22.60 -26.64 -2.33
CA THR A 327 22.36 -25.65 -3.40
C THR A 327 21.36 -24.62 -2.98
N THR A 328 21.41 -23.48 -3.66
CA THR A 328 20.43 -22.41 -3.54
C THR A 328 19.97 -21.95 -4.93
N THR A 329 18.76 -21.45 -5.01
CA THR A 329 18.28 -20.69 -6.17
C THR A 329 18.58 -19.22 -5.92
N LEU A 330 19.31 -18.61 -6.85
CA LEU A 330 19.48 -17.15 -6.94
C LEU A 330 18.43 -16.63 -7.91
N VAL A 331 17.70 -15.61 -7.50
CA VAL A 331 16.67 -14.94 -8.26
C VAL A 331 17.11 -13.50 -8.47
N ASP A 332 16.96 -13.04 -9.69
CA ASP A 332 17.20 -11.66 -10.11
C ASP A 332 16.01 -11.23 -10.97
N GLU A 333 15.26 -10.26 -10.47
CA GLU A 333 14.08 -9.73 -11.12
C GLU A 333 14.19 -8.21 -11.14
N ASP A 334 14.52 -7.68 -12.31
CA ASP A 334 14.67 -6.25 -12.54
C ASP A 334 13.37 -5.68 -13.10
N PHE A 335 13.08 -4.42 -12.78
CA PHE A 335 11.95 -3.68 -13.30
C PHE A 335 12.39 -2.27 -13.68
N HIS A 336 12.21 -1.94 -14.93
CA HIS A 336 12.53 -0.63 -15.50
C HIS A 336 11.24 0.00 -16.04
N SER A 337 10.49 0.64 -15.16
CA SER A 337 9.19 1.20 -15.51
C SER A 337 9.24 2.70 -15.74
N GLN A 338 8.40 3.17 -16.65
CA GLN A 338 8.20 4.59 -16.94
C GLN A 338 6.74 4.86 -17.28
N GLY A 339 6.26 6.04 -16.92
CA GLY A 339 4.88 6.38 -17.19
C GLY A 339 4.58 7.86 -17.21
N ALA A 340 3.38 8.16 -17.67
CA ALA A 340 2.81 9.49 -17.73
C ALA A 340 1.34 9.45 -17.31
N ASP A 341 0.92 10.39 -16.46
CA ASP A 341 -0.48 10.64 -16.10
C ASP A 341 -0.74 12.12 -16.33
N VAL A 342 -1.64 12.45 -17.27
CA VAL A 342 -2.02 13.83 -17.59
C VAL A 342 -3.52 13.98 -17.47
N ARG A 343 -3.94 14.90 -16.65
CA ARG A 343 -5.35 15.17 -16.32
C ARG A 343 -5.68 16.63 -16.49
N PHE A 344 -6.82 16.91 -17.10
CA PHE A 344 -7.41 18.22 -17.20
C PHE A 344 -8.74 18.20 -16.45
N ALA A 345 -8.95 19.20 -15.59
CA ALA A 345 -10.24 19.42 -14.94
C ALA A 345 -10.83 20.76 -15.37
N LYS A 346 -12.13 20.80 -15.54
CA LYS A 346 -12.89 22.03 -15.81
C LYS A 346 -13.99 22.19 -14.77
N ARG A 347 -13.94 23.24 -13.99
CA ARG A 347 -15.10 23.68 -13.20
C ARG A 347 -16.00 24.50 -14.08
N TRP A 348 -17.29 24.20 -14.11
CA TRP A 348 -18.23 24.84 -14.99
C TRP A 348 -19.63 24.95 -14.39
N GLY A 349 -20.43 25.88 -14.88
CA GLY A 349 -21.78 26.13 -14.39
C GLY A 349 -21.82 26.38 -12.87
N LYS A 350 -22.84 25.84 -12.22
CA LYS A 350 -23.04 25.99 -10.76
C LYS A 350 -22.49 24.78 -10.00
N GLY A 351 -21.15 24.67 -9.89
CA GLY A 351 -20.51 23.64 -9.09
C GLY A 351 -20.27 22.30 -9.82
N ASN A 352 -20.46 22.24 -11.13
CA ASN A 352 -20.09 21.08 -11.94
C ASN A 352 -18.57 20.98 -12.09
N ALA A 353 -18.06 19.75 -12.27
CA ALA A 353 -16.66 19.50 -12.54
C ALA A 353 -16.50 18.35 -13.53
N LEU A 354 -15.76 18.59 -14.60
CA LEU A 354 -15.38 17.61 -15.60
C LEU A 354 -13.89 17.30 -15.44
N THR A 355 -13.53 16.03 -15.46
CA THR A 355 -12.13 15.57 -15.56
C THR A 355 -11.99 14.72 -16.82
N LEU A 356 -10.94 14.99 -17.59
CA LEU A 356 -10.46 14.19 -18.72
C LEU A 356 -9.02 13.82 -18.46
N GLY A 357 -8.62 12.61 -18.79
CA GLY A 357 -7.23 12.22 -18.59
C GLY A 357 -6.76 11.08 -19.45
N THR A 358 -5.45 10.92 -19.47
CA THR A 358 -4.75 9.81 -20.10
C THR A 358 -3.62 9.31 -19.22
N VAL A 359 -3.39 8.02 -19.25
CA VAL A 359 -2.26 7.37 -18.60
C VAL A 359 -1.55 6.50 -19.61
N LEU A 360 -0.23 6.56 -19.62
CA LEU A 360 0.65 5.71 -20.42
C LEU A 360 1.68 5.08 -19.49
N PHE A 361 2.00 3.82 -19.70
CA PHE A 361 2.96 3.09 -18.90
C PHE A 361 3.68 2.03 -19.74
N HIS A 362 4.95 1.84 -19.46
CA HIS A 362 5.78 0.78 -20.03
C HIS A 362 6.69 0.24 -18.93
N ASP A 363 6.88 -1.07 -18.92
CA ASP A 363 7.81 -1.76 -18.06
C ASP A 363 8.59 -2.82 -18.82
N ASP A 364 9.90 -2.84 -18.63
CA ASP A 364 10.81 -3.89 -19.05
C ASP A 364 11.25 -4.63 -17.78
N ALA A 365 10.92 -5.92 -17.70
CA ALA A 365 11.00 -6.69 -16.46
C ALA A 365 11.66 -8.07 -16.65
N PRO A 366 12.96 -8.14 -17.00
CA PRO A 366 13.68 -9.40 -17.11
C PRO A 366 13.67 -10.19 -15.80
N PHE A 367 13.50 -11.51 -15.92
CA PHE A 367 13.44 -12.44 -14.78
C PHE A 367 14.39 -13.60 -14.98
N ARG A 368 15.40 -13.71 -14.11
CA ARG A 368 16.46 -14.69 -14.22
C ARG A 368 16.62 -15.49 -12.95
N GLN A 369 16.95 -16.78 -13.09
CA GLN A 369 17.26 -17.65 -11.95
C GLN A 369 18.46 -18.54 -12.28
N TRP A 370 19.26 -18.81 -11.24
CA TRP A 370 20.39 -19.74 -11.30
C TRP A 370 20.33 -20.74 -10.14
N THR A 371 20.82 -21.94 -10.36
CA THR A 371 21.13 -22.87 -9.28
C THR A 371 22.61 -22.71 -8.95
N SER A 372 22.92 -22.31 -7.71
CA SER A 372 24.27 -22.10 -7.21
C SER A 372 24.59 -23.09 -6.09
N THR A 373 25.86 -23.53 -6.02
CA THR A 373 26.39 -24.31 -4.89
C THR A 373 26.87 -23.41 -3.74
N ASN A 374 26.96 -22.10 -3.98
CA ASN A 374 27.24 -21.12 -2.92
C ASN A 374 25.97 -20.76 -2.18
N ILE A 375 25.67 -21.49 -1.09
CA ILE A 375 24.46 -21.28 -0.29
C ILE A 375 24.43 -19.94 0.48
N THR A 376 25.54 -19.23 0.53
CA THR A 376 25.70 -17.90 1.15
C THR A 376 26.00 -16.80 0.11
N ALA A 377 25.70 -17.08 -1.16
CA ALA A 377 25.95 -16.12 -2.25
C ALA A 377 25.47 -14.71 -1.88
N PRO A 378 26.31 -13.69 -2.05
CA PRO A 378 25.95 -12.32 -1.72
C PRO A 378 24.99 -11.72 -2.79
N ARG A 379 24.46 -10.56 -2.50
CA ARG A 379 23.73 -9.74 -3.48
C ARG A 379 24.53 -9.57 -4.78
N GLY A 380 23.86 -9.60 -5.93
CA GLY A 380 24.47 -9.47 -7.26
C GLY A 380 25.24 -10.70 -7.72
N ALA A 381 25.12 -11.83 -7.04
CA ALA A 381 25.76 -13.09 -7.42
C ALA A 381 24.94 -13.79 -8.52
N ASN A 382 25.02 -13.30 -9.74
CA ASN A 382 24.34 -13.86 -10.92
C ASN A 382 25.20 -15.01 -11.51
N SER A 383 25.42 -16.07 -10.72
CA SER A 383 26.34 -17.15 -11.08
C SER A 383 25.81 -18.51 -10.70
N GLY A 384 26.12 -19.53 -11.51
CA GLY A 384 25.68 -20.89 -11.35
C GLY A 384 25.10 -21.48 -12.64
N THR A 385 24.38 -22.58 -12.54
CA THR A 385 23.67 -23.15 -13.69
C THR A 385 22.39 -22.38 -13.95
N PRO A 386 22.19 -21.78 -15.16
CA PRO A 386 20.95 -21.11 -15.51
C PRO A 386 19.73 -22.02 -15.30
N ARG A 387 18.71 -21.52 -14.66
CA ARG A 387 17.49 -22.24 -14.30
C ARG A 387 16.25 -21.66 -15.00
N LEU A 388 16.21 -20.34 -15.15
CA LEU A 388 15.17 -19.60 -15.82
C LEU A 388 15.78 -18.36 -16.43
N ASP A 389 15.32 -18.01 -17.62
CA ASP A 389 15.62 -16.73 -18.25
C ASP A 389 14.41 -16.31 -19.11
N GLN A 390 13.76 -15.21 -18.72
CA GLN A 390 12.61 -14.61 -19.37
C GLN A 390 12.82 -13.12 -19.57
N GLU A 391 12.71 -12.66 -20.81
CA GLU A 391 12.51 -11.25 -21.13
C GLU A 391 11.00 -10.95 -21.11
N ARG A 392 10.60 -9.92 -20.37
CA ARG A 392 9.19 -9.59 -20.14
C ARG A 392 8.98 -8.10 -20.36
N ASP A 393 7.98 -7.77 -21.17
CA ASP A 393 7.57 -6.40 -21.47
C ASP A 393 6.10 -6.21 -21.16
N SER A 394 5.72 -5.06 -20.62
CA SER A 394 4.33 -4.64 -20.51
C SER A 394 4.11 -3.22 -21.02
N TYR A 395 3.03 -3.00 -21.74
CA TYR A 395 2.56 -1.71 -22.21
C TYR A 395 1.13 -1.51 -21.76
N TYR A 396 0.85 -0.36 -21.21
CA TYR A 396 -0.47 0.01 -20.77
C TYR A 396 -0.80 1.43 -21.20
N GLY A 397 -2.02 1.64 -21.66
CA GLY A 397 -2.55 2.94 -22.01
C GLY A 397 -4.01 3.06 -21.60
N ALA A 398 -4.41 4.22 -21.11
CA ALA A 398 -5.79 4.50 -20.75
C ALA A 398 -6.20 5.92 -21.12
N ILE A 399 -7.46 6.07 -21.50
CA ILE A 399 -8.16 7.37 -21.56
C ILE A 399 -9.39 7.30 -20.66
N PHE A 400 -9.71 8.39 -20.01
CA PHE A 400 -10.87 8.43 -19.10
C PHE A 400 -11.52 9.80 -19.05
N ALA A 401 -12.81 9.78 -18.69
CA ALA A 401 -13.62 10.96 -18.47
C ALA A 401 -14.56 10.74 -17.29
N GLU A 402 -14.72 11.75 -16.46
CA GLU A 402 -15.66 11.76 -15.34
C GLU A 402 -16.25 13.16 -15.17
N ASN A 403 -17.53 13.28 -14.90
CA ASN A 403 -18.15 14.58 -14.68
C ASN A 403 -19.13 14.56 -13.51
N VAL A 404 -19.08 15.58 -12.67
CA VAL A 404 -20.09 15.85 -11.65
C VAL A 404 -21.12 16.79 -12.24
N PHE A 405 -22.37 16.35 -12.32
CA PHE A 405 -23.53 17.17 -12.62
C PHE A 405 -24.26 17.52 -11.33
N ARG A 406 -24.26 18.80 -10.95
CA ARG A 406 -25.07 19.32 -9.83
C ARG A 406 -26.46 19.64 -10.35
N LEU A 407 -27.45 18.93 -9.84
CA LEU A 407 -28.85 19.06 -10.23
C LEU A 407 -29.62 19.93 -9.22
N PRO A 408 -30.81 20.50 -9.60
CA PRO A 408 -31.68 21.17 -8.65
C PRO A 408 -32.06 20.25 -7.47
N GLY A 409 -32.32 20.83 -6.29
CA GLY A 409 -32.74 20.07 -5.12
C GLY A 409 -31.64 19.28 -4.40
N ARG A 410 -30.37 19.70 -4.52
CA ARG A 410 -29.21 19.12 -3.83
C ARG A 410 -28.80 17.71 -4.31
N TRP A 411 -29.27 17.29 -5.47
CA TRP A 411 -28.84 16.06 -6.12
C TRP A 411 -27.57 16.28 -6.94
N HIS A 412 -26.78 15.23 -7.07
CA HIS A 412 -25.68 15.20 -8.01
C HIS A 412 -25.53 13.81 -8.63
N VAL A 413 -25.02 13.76 -9.85
CA VAL A 413 -24.83 12.53 -10.63
C VAL A 413 -23.42 12.55 -11.24
N VAL A 414 -22.76 11.43 -11.22
CA VAL A 414 -21.36 11.29 -11.66
C VAL A 414 -21.22 10.11 -12.63
N PRO A 415 -21.45 10.32 -13.93
CA PRO A 415 -21.05 9.35 -14.94
C PRO A 415 -19.52 9.33 -15.09
N SER A 416 -18.97 8.14 -15.27
CA SER A 416 -17.55 7.89 -15.44
C SER A 416 -17.33 6.86 -16.55
N PHE A 417 -16.30 7.06 -17.34
CA PHE A 417 -15.87 6.17 -18.41
C PHE A 417 -14.34 6.04 -18.39
N ARG A 418 -13.85 4.82 -18.63
CA ARG A 418 -12.44 4.56 -18.84
C ARG A 418 -12.27 3.45 -19.88
N LEU A 419 -11.38 3.66 -20.83
CA LEU A 419 -10.95 2.67 -21.82
C LEU A 419 -9.47 2.40 -21.58
N GLU A 420 -9.15 1.12 -21.38
CA GLU A 420 -7.79 0.67 -21.16
C GLU A 420 -7.35 -0.31 -22.24
N HIS A 421 -6.09 -0.24 -22.58
CA HIS A 421 -5.43 -1.21 -23.46
C HIS A 421 -4.15 -1.67 -22.78
N GLU A 422 -3.98 -2.98 -22.65
CA GLU A 422 -2.77 -3.62 -22.15
C GLU A 422 -2.18 -4.58 -23.18
N LYS A 423 -0.87 -4.68 -23.20
CA LYS A 423 -0.12 -5.65 -23.98
C LYS A 423 1.03 -6.16 -23.14
N ILE A 424 1.09 -7.47 -22.95
CA ILE A 424 2.14 -8.16 -22.20
C ILE A 424 2.83 -9.13 -23.16
N ARG A 425 4.16 -9.15 -23.12
CA ARG A 425 5.01 -10.09 -23.88
C ARG A 425 5.93 -10.81 -22.90
N VAL A 426 6.09 -12.11 -23.11
CA VAL A 426 7.07 -12.94 -22.41
C VAL A 426 7.79 -13.80 -23.44
N ASP A 427 9.11 -13.69 -23.47
CA ASP A 427 10.02 -14.52 -24.28
C ASP A 427 10.96 -15.26 -23.35
N GLU A 428 10.89 -16.59 -23.37
CA GLU A 428 11.71 -17.47 -22.52
C GLU A 428 12.86 -18.08 -23.32
N SER A 429 14.07 -17.91 -22.84
CA SER A 429 15.30 -18.51 -23.41
C SER A 429 15.77 -19.73 -22.63
N VAL A 430 15.48 -19.76 -21.31
CA VAL A 430 15.76 -20.90 -20.42
C VAL A 430 14.52 -21.18 -19.59
N ARG A 431 14.00 -22.39 -19.64
CA ARG A 431 12.91 -22.83 -18.76
C ARG A 431 13.42 -23.57 -17.53
N PRO A 432 12.66 -23.61 -16.43
CA PRO A 432 13.01 -24.42 -15.26
C PRO A 432 13.28 -25.89 -15.63
N PRO A 433 14.33 -26.53 -15.09
CA PRO A 433 14.78 -27.87 -15.50
C PRO A 433 13.76 -28.99 -15.19
N ASN A 434 12.85 -28.75 -14.26
CA ASN A 434 11.77 -29.68 -13.92
C ASN A 434 10.57 -29.61 -14.88
N LEU A 435 10.57 -28.65 -15.82
CA LEU A 435 9.49 -28.49 -16.79
C LEU A 435 9.92 -29.10 -18.13
N VAL A 436 8.98 -29.80 -18.79
CA VAL A 436 9.20 -30.47 -20.09
C VAL A 436 8.49 -29.79 -21.26
N ARG A 437 7.69 -28.74 -21.00
CA ARG A 437 7.01 -27.96 -22.03
C ARG A 437 8.00 -27.24 -22.95
N PRO A 438 7.60 -26.81 -24.17
CA PRO A 438 8.41 -25.90 -24.98
C PRO A 438 8.73 -24.58 -24.27
N LEU A 439 9.74 -23.87 -24.77
CA LEU A 439 9.97 -22.46 -24.40
C LEU A 439 8.74 -21.62 -24.75
N ILE A 440 8.47 -20.62 -23.93
CA ILE A 440 7.30 -19.72 -24.13
C ILE A 440 7.74 -18.48 -24.89
N HIS A 441 7.04 -18.20 -26.00
CA HIS A 441 7.14 -16.95 -26.75
C HIS A 441 5.71 -16.47 -26.97
N GLN A 442 5.20 -15.64 -26.05
CA GLN A 442 3.79 -15.31 -26.03
C GLN A 442 3.52 -13.83 -25.81
N THR A 443 2.49 -13.34 -26.49
CA THR A 443 1.96 -11.99 -26.30
C THR A 443 0.48 -12.08 -25.96
N ALA A 444 0.08 -11.40 -24.92
CA ALA A 444 -1.31 -11.17 -24.56
C ALA A 444 -1.66 -9.70 -24.79
N SER A 445 -2.79 -9.42 -25.41
CA SER A 445 -3.29 -8.05 -25.60
C SER A 445 -4.77 -8.00 -25.29
N ARG A 446 -5.19 -7.00 -24.53
CA ARG A 446 -6.59 -6.83 -24.10
C ARG A 446 -6.99 -5.36 -24.14
N THR A 447 -8.23 -5.10 -24.52
CA THR A 447 -8.86 -3.77 -24.44
C THR A 447 -10.11 -3.89 -23.60
N VAL A 448 -10.20 -3.08 -22.56
CA VAL A 448 -11.25 -3.16 -21.53
C VAL A 448 -11.95 -1.82 -21.38
N PRO A 449 -13.18 -1.65 -21.86
CA PRO A 449 -14.01 -0.49 -21.51
C PRO A 449 -14.62 -0.71 -20.13
N MET A 450 -14.63 0.35 -19.32
CA MET A 450 -15.23 0.38 -17.99
C MET A 450 -16.14 1.60 -17.84
N PHE A 451 -17.24 1.41 -17.15
CA PHE A 451 -18.24 2.41 -16.88
C PHE A 451 -18.53 2.50 -15.38
N GLY A 452 -18.88 3.69 -14.96
CA GLY A 452 -19.36 3.95 -13.60
C GLY A 452 -20.46 5.00 -13.61
N LEU A 453 -21.33 4.91 -12.62
CA LEU A 453 -22.38 5.89 -12.36
C LEU A 453 -22.55 6.04 -10.86
N GLY A 454 -22.41 7.27 -10.39
CA GLY A 454 -22.71 7.65 -9.03
C GLY A 454 -23.92 8.59 -8.99
N ALA A 455 -24.70 8.54 -7.92
CA ALA A 455 -25.73 9.51 -7.59
C ALA A 455 -25.67 9.82 -6.09
N GLY A 456 -25.83 11.08 -5.71
CA GLY A 456 -25.84 11.48 -4.33
C GLY A 456 -26.86 12.57 -4.04
N PHE A 457 -27.22 12.68 -2.78
CA PHE A 457 -28.14 13.67 -2.26
C PHE A 457 -27.59 14.25 -0.95
N ASP A 458 -27.37 15.56 -0.94
CA ASP A 458 -26.96 16.32 0.25
C ASP A 458 -28.21 16.77 1.02
N PHE A 459 -28.42 16.23 2.21
CA PHE A 459 -29.57 16.60 3.04
C PHE A 459 -29.23 17.63 4.12
N GLY A 460 -28.05 18.25 4.02
CA GLY A 460 -27.62 19.35 4.87
C GLY A 460 -26.83 18.92 6.11
N HIS A 461 -26.30 19.92 6.83
CA HIS A 461 -25.41 19.69 7.97
C HIS A 461 -24.23 18.75 7.63
N GLN A 462 -23.70 18.89 6.42
CA GLN A 462 -22.60 18.07 5.89
C GLN A 462 -22.92 16.54 5.83
N ASN A 463 -24.19 16.21 5.68
CA ASN A 463 -24.63 14.81 5.53
C ASN A 463 -25.02 14.54 4.07
N GLU A 464 -24.57 13.41 3.56
CA GLU A 464 -24.82 12.95 2.20
C GLU A 464 -25.23 11.49 2.20
N THR A 465 -26.20 11.14 1.38
CA THR A 465 -26.43 9.75 0.97
C THR A 465 -26.01 9.58 -0.48
N TYR A 466 -25.43 8.44 -0.80
CA TYR A 466 -24.94 8.15 -2.13
C TYR A 466 -25.25 6.71 -2.55
N PHE A 467 -25.29 6.55 -3.86
CA PHE A 467 -25.35 5.25 -4.53
C PHE A 467 -24.33 5.26 -5.66
N SER A 468 -23.62 4.17 -5.85
CA SER A 468 -22.68 4.00 -6.95
C SER A 468 -22.71 2.60 -7.54
N VAL A 469 -22.51 2.52 -8.84
CA VAL A 469 -22.20 1.30 -9.58
C VAL A 469 -20.93 1.52 -10.38
N SER A 470 -20.00 0.59 -10.32
CA SER A 470 -18.72 0.72 -11.01
C SER A 470 -18.17 -0.64 -11.44
N GLN A 471 -17.48 -0.62 -12.57
CA GLN A 471 -16.73 -1.75 -13.09
C GLN A 471 -15.26 -1.63 -12.70
N GLY A 472 -14.61 -2.77 -12.53
CA GLY A 472 -13.19 -2.91 -12.36
C GLY A 472 -12.73 -4.25 -12.94
N TYR A 473 -11.43 -4.44 -13.08
CA TYR A 473 -10.91 -5.72 -13.55
C TYR A 473 -9.49 -5.95 -13.00
N ARG A 474 -9.10 -7.23 -12.94
CA ARG A 474 -7.73 -7.65 -12.69
C ARG A 474 -7.08 -7.92 -14.04
N PRO A 475 -6.02 -7.20 -14.41
CA PRO A 475 -5.28 -7.44 -15.64
C PRO A 475 -4.62 -8.82 -15.66
N VAL A 476 -4.20 -9.25 -16.83
CA VAL A 476 -3.32 -10.41 -16.99
C VAL A 476 -1.90 -10.02 -16.58
N ARG A 477 -1.17 -10.90 -15.93
CA ARG A 477 0.19 -10.67 -15.44
C ARG A 477 1.21 -11.56 -16.16
N PHE A 478 2.49 -11.28 -16.04
CA PHE A 478 3.57 -12.10 -16.60
C PHE A 478 3.44 -13.58 -16.23
N PHE A 479 3.17 -13.90 -14.96
CA PHE A 479 3.00 -15.27 -14.50
C PHE A 479 1.72 -15.96 -15.03
N ASP A 480 0.72 -15.20 -15.41
CA ASP A 480 -0.47 -15.75 -16.07
C ASP A 480 -0.19 -16.13 -17.53
N VAL A 481 0.78 -15.44 -18.17
CA VAL A 481 1.22 -15.70 -19.54
C VAL A 481 2.25 -16.83 -19.56
N ALA A 482 3.23 -16.79 -18.65
CA ALA A 482 4.34 -17.74 -18.62
C ALA A 482 4.71 -18.10 -17.18
N SER A 483 4.02 -19.09 -16.61
CA SER A 483 4.31 -19.56 -15.27
C SER A 483 5.64 -20.32 -15.22
N PRO A 484 6.58 -19.96 -14.34
CA PRO A 484 7.80 -20.73 -14.09
C PRO A 484 7.54 -22.02 -13.30
N PHE A 485 6.28 -22.28 -12.92
CA PHE A 485 5.86 -23.40 -12.08
C PHE A 485 4.93 -24.40 -12.79
N SER A 486 4.75 -24.30 -14.12
CA SER A 486 3.76 -25.14 -14.82
C SER A 486 4.30 -25.75 -16.12
N ASN A 487 4.02 -27.05 -16.30
CA ASN A 487 4.18 -27.75 -17.59
C ASN A 487 3.03 -27.47 -18.55
N VAL A 488 1.92 -26.98 -18.06
CA VAL A 488 0.69 -26.85 -18.83
C VAL A 488 0.31 -25.39 -18.91
N ASN A 489 0.37 -24.80 -20.11
CA ASN A 489 -0.52 -23.73 -20.49
C ASN A 489 -1.88 -24.36 -20.83
N ALA A 490 -2.59 -24.84 -19.82
CA ALA A 490 -3.88 -25.48 -19.99
C ALA A 490 -4.91 -24.43 -20.42
N GLY A 491 -5.04 -24.22 -21.71
CA GLY A 491 -6.06 -23.34 -22.27
C GLY A 491 -5.58 -21.95 -22.72
N GLY A 492 -4.27 -21.68 -22.74
CA GLY A 492 -3.72 -20.37 -23.13
C GLY A 492 -3.72 -19.35 -22.02
N VAL A 493 -3.56 -18.07 -22.37
CA VAL A 493 -3.57 -16.95 -21.42
C VAL A 493 -4.99 -16.77 -20.87
N PRO A 494 -5.17 -16.70 -19.53
CA PRO A 494 -6.49 -16.53 -18.95
C PRO A 494 -7.12 -15.19 -19.37
N ASP A 495 -8.44 -15.12 -19.36
CA ASP A 495 -9.16 -13.87 -19.53
C ASP A 495 -9.07 -13.01 -18.27
N PRO A 496 -9.01 -11.68 -18.38
CA PRO A 496 -9.03 -10.79 -17.22
C PRO A 496 -10.22 -11.05 -16.30
N SER A 497 -9.99 -11.08 -15.00
CA SER A 497 -11.09 -11.11 -14.03
C SER A 497 -11.81 -9.78 -14.02
N LYS A 498 -13.14 -9.77 -13.91
CA LYS A 498 -13.96 -8.55 -13.94
C LYS A 498 -14.81 -8.42 -12.68
N SER A 499 -14.95 -7.21 -12.18
CA SER A 499 -15.84 -6.89 -11.07
C SER A 499 -16.95 -5.92 -11.49
N LEU A 500 -18.16 -6.15 -10.98
CA LEU A 500 -19.24 -5.18 -10.96
C LEU A 500 -19.60 -4.93 -9.50
N SER A 501 -19.39 -3.71 -9.05
CA SER A 501 -19.59 -3.28 -7.67
C SER A 501 -20.76 -2.33 -7.56
N TRP A 502 -21.64 -2.58 -6.61
CA TRP A 502 -22.76 -1.73 -6.20
C TRP A 502 -22.51 -1.29 -4.77
N GLU A 503 -22.71 -0.03 -4.47
CA GLU A 503 -22.57 0.50 -3.13
C GLU A 503 -23.63 1.57 -2.87
N ALA A 504 -24.28 1.49 -1.70
CA ALA A 504 -25.19 2.50 -1.20
C ALA A 504 -24.76 2.88 0.20
N GLY A 505 -24.63 4.17 0.49
CA GLY A 505 -24.12 4.61 1.76
C GLY A 505 -24.62 5.98 2.19
N VAL A 506 -24.24 6.32 3.41
CA VAL A 506 -24.49 7.60 4.04
C VAL A 506 -23.29 7.97 4.88
N HIS A 507 -22.88 9.25 4.79
CA HIS A 507 -21.82 9.77 5.66
C HIS A 507 -22.13 11.23 6.07
N GLY A 508 -21.46 11.67 7.12
CA GLY A 508 -21.58 13.07 7.53
C GLY A 508 -21.07 13.39 8.92
N THR A 509 -21.27 14.65 9.29
CA THR A 509 -20.91 15.23 10.59
C THR A 509 -22.13 15.92 11.20
N PRO A 510 -23.13 15.16 11.71
CA PRO A 510 -24.41 15.68 12.16
C PRO A 510 -24.28 16.55 13.41
N LEU A 511 -23.24 16.34 14.19
CA LEU A 511 -22.92 17.07 15.41
C LEU A 511 -21.43 17.44 15.40
N ARG A 512 -21.07 18.48 16.15
CA ARG A 512 -19.67 18.85 16.34
C ARG A 512 -18.89 17.70 16.93
N GLY A 513 -17.76 17.34 16.32
CA GLY A 513 -16.90 16.25 16.74
C GLY A 513 -17.39 14.85 16.39
N LEU A 514 -18.58 14.68 15.82
CA LEU A 514 -19.10 13.38 15.41
C LEU A 514 -19.03 13.22 13.89
N PHE A 515 -18.29 12.22 13.45
CA PHE A 515 -18.28 11.73 12.08
C PHE A 515 -18.85 10.31 12.01
N TYR A 516 -19.62 10.02 10.98
CA TYR A 516 -20.07 8.67 10.65
C TYR A 516 -20.02 8.41 9.15
N ASP A 517 -19.77 7.16 8.78
CA ASP A 517 -19.87 6.62 7.42
C ASP A 517 -20.40 5.20 7.50
N ALA A 518 -21.44 4.89 6.75
CA ALA A 518 -22.03 3.55 6.70
C ALA A 518 -22.43 3.22 5.26
N SER A 519 -22.11 2.01 4.80
CA SER A 519 -22.51 1.54 3.47
C SER A 519 -22.85 0.07 3.43
N LEU A 520 -23.71 -0.28 2.47
CA LEU A 520 -23.95 -1.63 2.00
C LEU A 520 -23.27 -1.79 0.65
N PHE A 521 -22.64 -2.93 0.43
CA PHE A 521 -21.98 -3.23 -0.82
C PHE A 521 -22.35 -4.61 -1.37
N TRP A 522 -22.26 -4.73 -2.70
CA TRP A 522 -22.43 -5.98 -3.43
C TRP A 522 -21.45 -6.00 -4.60
N ILE A 523 -20.63 -7.05 -4.69
CA ILE A 523 -19.64 -7.23 -5.74
C ILE A 523 -19.85 -8.60 -6.38
N ASP A 524 -20.10 -8.64 -7.68
CA ASP A 524 -19.99 -9.83 -8.48
C ASP A 524 -18.63 -9.82 -9.18
N PHE A 525 -17.81 -10.83 -8.88
CA PHE A 525 -16.46 -10.97 -9.42
C PHE A 525 -16.39 -12.21 -10.30
N LYS A 526 -16.16 -12.00 -11.59
CA LYS A 526 -16.22 -13.01 -12.63
C LYS A 526 -14.85 -13.36 -13.19
N ASN A 527 -14.72 -14.57 -13.75
CA ASN A 527 -13.50 -15.06 -14.36
C ASN A 527 -12.31 -14.98 -13.41
N ARG A 528 -12.50 -15.30 -12.13
CA ARG A 528 -11.45 -15.24 -11.14
C ARG A 528 -10.25 -16.07 -11.60
N ILE A 529 -9.07 -15.44 -11.71
CA ILE A 529 -7.82 -16.13 -11.99
C ILE A 529 -7.25 -16.61 -10.65
N GLU A 530 -6.93 -17.89 -10.58
CA GLU A 530 -6.39 -18.53 -9.37
C GLU A 530 -5.18 -19.38 -9.71
N THR A 531 -4.31 -19.52 -8.70
CA THR A 531 -3.26 -20.52 -8.72
C THR A 531 -3.87 -21.88 -8.38
N ILE A 532 -3.84 -22.81 -9.31
CA ILE A 532 -4.29 -24.18 -9.10
C ILE A 532 -3.06 -25.07 -8.99
N VAL A 533 -2.91 -25.71 -7.85
CA VAL A 533 -1.86 -26.70 -7.61
C VAL A 533 -2.25 -28.01 -8.30
N VAL A 534 -1.52 -28.38 -9.31
CA VAL A 534 -1.70 -29.62 -10.10
C VAL A 534 -0.94 -30.76 -9.45
N SER A 535 0.26 -30.47 -8.94
CA SER A 535 1.12 -31.41 -8.20
C SER A 535 1.95 -30.65 -7.14
N PRO A 536 2.71 -31.33 -6.26
CA PRO A 536 3.56 -30.64 -5.27
C PRO A 536 4.60 -29.68 -5.87
N THR A 537 4.95 -29.84 -7.13
CA THR A 537 5.95 -29.04 -7.85
C THR A 537 5.38 -28.27 -9.02
N GLU A 538 4.07 -28.33 -9.25
CA GLU A 538 3.43 -27.72 -10.41
C GLU A 538 2.16 -26.97 -10.01
N SER A 539 2.06 -25.74 -10.46
CA SER A 539 0.86 -24.91 -10.34
C SER A 539 0.59 -24.13 -11.63
N VAL A 540 -0.68 -23.90 -11.93
CA VAL A 540 -1.13 -23.20 -13.12
C VAL A 540 -2.03 -22.04 -12.72
N PHE A 541 -1.93 -20.93 -13.45
CA PHE A 541 -2.84 -19.80 -13.33
C PHE A 541 -3.95 -19.92 -14.38
N GLN A 542 -5.19 -20.01 -13.95
CA GLN A 542 -6.34 -20.11 -14.84
C GLN A 542 -7.62 -19.52 -14.26
N ASN A 543 -8.57 -19.20 -15.13
CA ASN A 543 -9.90 -18.81 -14.69
C ASN A 543 -10.59 -20.02 -14.02
N SER A 544 -11.01 -19.86 -12.78
CA SER A 544 -11.51 -20.96 -11.92
C SER A 544 -12.99 -20.87 -11.62
N GLY A 545 -13.61 -19.69 -11.81
CA GLY A 545 -15.02 -19.47 -11.53
C GLY A 545 -15.36 -18.06 -11.15
N ASP A 546 -16.54 -17.89 -10.56
CA ASP A 546 -17.06 -16.59 -10.12
C ASP A 546 -17.29 -16.58 -8.62
N THR A 547 -17.15 -15.39 -8.02
CA THR A 547 -17.45 -15.18 -6.61
C THR A 547 -18.39 -14.00 -6.41
N ARG A 548 -19.14 -14.02 -5.32
CA ARG A 548 -19.98 -12.92 -4.88
C ARG A 548 -19.58 -12.49 -3.48
N HIS A 549 -19.42 -11.19 -3.30
CA HIS A 549 -19.04 -10.56 -2.04
C HIS A 549 -20.07 -9.49 -1.70
N ARG A 550 -20.71 -9.58 -0.55
CA ARG A 550 -21.68 -8.59 -0.09
C ARG A 550 -21.52 -8.34 1.39
N GLY A 551 -21.90 -7.17 1.83
CA GLY A 551 -21.77 -6.88 3.24
C GLY A 551 -22.09 -5.45 3.62
N PHE A 552 -21.65 -5.11 4.82
CA PHE A 552 -21.78 -3.80 5.45
C PHE A 552 -20.42 -3.30 5.90
N GLU A 553 -20.17 -2.02 5.71
CA GLU A 553 -19.03 -1.31 6.29
C GLU A 553 -19.53 -0.07 7.02
N GLY A 554 -19.09 0.11 8.26
CA GLY A 554 -19.40 1.28 9.05
C GLY A 554 -18.18 1.83 9.76
N GLU A 555 -18.15 3.16 9.93
CA GLU A 555 -17.18 3.90 10.71
C GLU A 555 -17.90 4.96 11.54
N VAL A 556 -17.46 5.13 12.77
CA VAL A 556 -17.88 6.23 13.65
C VAL A 556 -16.62 6.76 14.35
N SER A 557 -16.47 8.07 14.38
CA SER A 557 -15.44 8.77 15.16
C SER A 557 -16.11 9.90 15.95
N TYR A 558 -15.86 9.96 17.24
CA TYR A 558 -16.45 10.98 18.09
C TYR A 558 -15.43 11.59 19.03
N ASP A 559 -15.13 12.87 18.82
CA ASP A 559 -14.39 13.68 19.78
C ASP A 559 -15.37 14.26 20.81
N VAL A 560 -15.39 13.61 21.99
CA VAL A 560 -16.32 13.98 23.08
C VAL A 560 -15.97 15.34 23.72
N LEU A 561 -14.78 15.87 23.45
CA LEU A 561 -14.31 17.15 23.93
C LEU A 561 -14.30 18.23 22.84
N ALA A 562 -14.83 17.92 21.66
CA ALA A 562 -14.95 18.88 20.56
C ALA A 562 -15.64 20.17 21.04
N GLY A 563 -14.99 21.30 20.88
CA GLY A 563 -15.51 22.57 21.35
C GLY A 563 -14.84 23.13 22.59
N ARG A 564 -13.99 22.38 23.25
CA ARG A 564 -13.09 22.94 24.26
C ARG A 564 -12.09 23.91 23.59
N LYS A 565 -11.79 24.98 24.30
CA LYS A 565 -10.86 26.00 23.80
C LYS A 565 -9.40 25.76 24.26
N ASP A 566 -9.19 24.78 25.13
CA ASP A 566 -7.89 24.43 25.69
C ASP A 566 -7.10 23.41 24.85
N GLY A 567 -7.58 23.09 23.63
CA GLY A 567 -6.92 22.18 22.69
C GLY A 567 -6.94 20.71 23.12
N LEU A 568 -7.73 20.36 24.14
CA LEU A 568 -7.86 18.97 24.61
C LEU A 568 -8.94 18.25 23.80
N HIS A 569 -8.59 17.13 23.20
CA HIS A 569 -9.43 16.25 22.41
C HIS A 569 -9.43 14.83 22.97
N LEU A 570 -10.57 14.21 23.10
CA LEU A 570 -10.71 12.79 23.44
C LEU A 570 -11.58 12.14 22.37
N THR A 571 -10.94 11.47 21.43
CA THR A 571 -11.60 10.85 20.29
C THR A 571 -11.73 9.35 20.49
N ALA A 572 -12.95 8.84 20.47
CA ALA A 572 -13.22 7.42 20.32
C ALA A 572 -13.59 7.12 18.86
N PHE A 573 -13.00 6.08 18.30
CA PHE A 573 -13.34 5.64 16.93
C PHE A 573 -13.58 4.15 16.88
N GLY A 574 -14.39 3.73 15.91
CA GLY A 574 -14.59 2.34 15.58
C GLY A 574 -15.02 2.19 14.14
N ASN A 575 -14.44 1.20 13.47
CA ASN A 575 -14.90 0.77 12.16
C ASN A 575 -15.09 -0.75 12.12
N VAL A 576 -16.04 -1.19 11.34
CA VAL A 576 -16.40 -2.61 11.19
C VAL A 576 -16.72 -2.91 9.73
N SER A 577 -16.29 -4.07 9.27
CA SER A 577 -16.73 -4.66 8.00
C SER A 577 -17.30 -6.05 8.27
N LEU A 578 -18.53 -6.26 7.81
CA LEU A 578 -19.23 -7.53 7.81
C LEU A 578 -19.27 -8.06 6.39
N LEU A 579 -18.78 -9.27 6.15
CA LEU A 579 -18.62 -9.86 4.83
C LEU A 579 -19.31 -11.22 4.72
N ASP A 580 -20.17 -11.36 3.71
CA ASP A 580 -20.63 -12.64 3.17
C ASP A 580 -20.06 -12.83 1.76
N ALA A 581 -19.09 -13.75 1.62
CA ALA A 581 -18.42 -14.06 0.37
C ALA A 581 -18.54 -15.56 0.05
N LYS A 582 -18.84 -15.90 -1.21
CA LYS A 582 -18.95 -17.29 -1.68
C LYS A 582 -18.70 -17.46 -3.17
N PHE A 583 -18.23 -18.62 -3.54
CA PHE A 583 -18.22 -19.06 -4.93
C PHE A 583 -19.65 -19.25 -5.46
N THR A 584 -19.97 -18.64 -6.59
CA THR A 584 -21.26 -18.78 -7.28
C THR A 584 -21.18 -19.73 -8.45
N SER A 585 -20.01 -19.82 -9.09
CA SER A 585 -19.66 -20.82 -10.08
C SER A 585 -18.22 -21.28 -9.91
N SER A 586 -17.88 -22.48 -10.36
CA SER A 586 -16.49 -22.96 -10.42
C SER A 586 -16.38 -24.16 -11.34
N ASN A 587 -15.30 -24.22 -12.13
CA ASN A 587 -14.89 -25.40 -12.89
C ASN A 587 -14.17 -26.44 -12.02
N LEU A 588 -13.89 -26.10 -10.75
CA LEU A 588 -13.28 -27.02 -9.77
C LEU A 588 -14.36 -27.61 -8.87
N ALA A 589 -14.40 -28.95 -8.82
CA ALA A 589 -15.42 -29.68 -8.07
C ALA A 589 -15.45 -29.28 -6.58
N GLY A 590 -16.67 -29.16 -6.03
CA GLY A 590 -16.92 -28.92 -4.61
C GLY A 590 -16.57 -27.53 -4.11
N ARG A 591 -16.36 -26.53 -4.99
CA ARG A 591 -16.09 -25.12 -4.58
C ARG A 591 -17.33 -24.26 -4.50
N VAL A 592 -18.35 -24.50 -5.31
CA VAL A 592 -19.59 -23.71 -5.29
C VAL A 592 -20.20 -23.71 -3.88
N GLY A 593 -20.55 -22.51 -3.41
CA GLY A 593 -21.06 -22.28 -2.03
C GLY A 593 -19.98 -22.13 -0.95
N LYS A 594 -18.72 -22.54 -1.21
CA LYS A 594 -17.62 -22.32 -0.26
C LYS A 594 -17.21 -20.86 -0.20
N ARG A 595 -16.55 -20.50 0.90
CA ARG A 595 -16.02 -19.16 1.13
C ARG A 595 -14.64 -19.04 0.46
N PRO A 596 -14.36 -17.96 -0.26
CA PRO A 596 -13.01 -17.69 -0.76
C PRO A 596 -11.98 -17.60 0.36
N ALA A 597 -10.74 -17.93 0.05
CA ALA A 597 -9.61 -17.76 0.96
C ALA A 597 -9.48 -16.31 1.44
N PHE A 598 -8.98 -16.12 2.64
CA PHE A 598 -8.73 -14.82 3.24
C PHE A 598 -9.93 -13.84 3.22
N ALA A 599 -11.14 -14.37 3.31
CA ALA A 599 -12.39 -13.63 3.39
C ALA A 599 -13.01 -13.75 4.80
N PRO A 600 -12.48 -13.05 5.82
CA PRO A 600 -13.02 -13.10 7.18
C PRO A 600 -14.46 -12.56 7.20
N LYS A 601 -15.32 -13.11 8.05
CA LYS A 601 -16.71 -12.65 8.18
C LYS A 601 -16.81 -11.27 8.81
N VAL A 602 -15.88 -10.97 9.73
CA VAL A 602 -15.84 -9.73 10.50
C VAL A 602 -14.41 -9.26 10.60
N THR A 603 -14.19 -8.00 10.26
CA THR A 603 -13.00 -7.24 10.64
C THR A 603 -13.46 -5.98 11.37
N ALA A 604 -12.80 -5.64 12.47
CA ALA A 604 -13.10 -4.43 13.22
C ALA A 604 -11.80 -3.78 13.72
N LYS A 605 -11.76 -2.45 13.68
CA LYS A 605 -10.69 -1.65 14.24
C LYS A 605 -11.32 -0.54 15.08
N TYR A 606 -10.78 -0.31 16.26
CA TYR A 606 -11.36 0.63 17.21
C TYR A 606 -10.28 1.17 18.13
N GLY A 607 -10.54 2.32 18.73
CA GLY A 607 -9.57 2.90 19.66
C GLY A 607 -10.03 4.19 20.31
N ILE A 608 -9.20 4.65 21.22
CA ILE A 608 -9.35 5.93 21.91
C ILE A 608 -8.04 6.68 21.77
N THR A 609 -8.11 7.96 21.41
CA THR A 609 -6.99 8.87 21.31
C THR A 609 -7.23 10.07 22.21
N LEU A 610 -6.31 10.34 23.12
CA LEU A 610 -6.23 11.57 23.90
C LEU A 610 -5.15 12.48 23.29
N ARG A 611 -5.51 13.67 22.86
CA ARG A 611 -4.60 14.64 22.25
C ARG A 611 -4.79 16.00 22.90
N LYS A 612 -3.68 16.69 23.15
CA LYS A 612 -3.69 18.09 23.60
C LYS A 612 -2.83 18.93 22.66
N ASP A 613 -3.48 19.63 21.70
CA ASP A 613 -2.82 20.38 20.64
C ASP A 613 -1.69 19.55 19.97
N ALA A 614 -0.51 20.15 19.78
CA ALA A 614 0.69 19.43 19.36
C ALA A 614 1.54 18.91 20.52
N SER A 615 1.14 19.16 21.78
CA SER A 615 1.98 18.89 22.96
C SER A 615 1.92 17.44 23.44
N PHE A 616 0.80 16.77 23.26
CA PHE A 616 0.63 15.39 23.73
C PHE A 616 -0.34 14.63 22.84
N ASN A 617 0.00 13.39 22.53
CA ASN A 617 -0.86 12.48 21.81
C ASN A 617 -0.66 11.06 22.37
N ALA A 618 -1.72 10.38 22.74
CA ALA A 618 -1.67 8.98 23.18
C ALA A 618 -2.87 8.22 22.66
N SER A 619 -2.67 7.02 22.17
CA SER A 619 -3.76 6.18 21.70
C SER A 619 -3.61 4.72 22.11
N ILE A 620 -4.76 4.08 22.35
CA ILE A 620 -4.90 2.63 22.39
C ILE A 620 -5.77 2.23 21.22
N THR A 621 -5.27 1.33 20.39
CA THR A 621 -5.98 0.82 19.23
C THR A 621 -6.16 -0.70 19.34
N GLY A 622 -7.34 -1.19 18.97
CA GLY A 622 -7.65 -2.61 18.85
C GLY A 622 -7.92 -2.98 17.40
N SER A 623 -7.45 -4.13 16.97
CA SER A 623 -7.78 -4.72 15.69
C SER A 623 -8.23 -6.18 15.87
N SER A 624 -9.39 -6.50 15.32
CA SER A 624 -10.02 -7.82 15.43
C SER A 624 -10.33 -8.39 14.05
N THR A 625 -9.96 -9.63 13.82
CA THR A 625 -10.28 -10.37 12.61
C THR A 625 -10.87 -11.72 12.99
N SER A 626 -12.04 -12.07 12.44
CA SER A 626 -12.65 -13.39 12.64
C SER A 626 -11.85 -14.48 11.94
N SER A 627 -12.07 -15.75 12.31
CA SER A 627 -11.41 -16.87 11.63
C SER A 627 -11.76 -16.90 10.14
N GLN A 628 -10.79 -17.33 9.33
CA GLN A 628 -10.90 -17.38 7.88
C GLN A 628 -10.20 -18.62 7.31
N TYR A 629 -10.60 -19.07 6.13
CA TYR A 629 -9.88 -20.12 5.42
C TYR A 629 -8.67 -19.54 4.72
N PHE A 630 -7.56 -20.30 4.68
CA PHE A 630 -6.34 -19.84 3.98
C PHE A 630 -6.30 -20.28 2.51
N GLN A 631 -7.18 -21.20 2.10
CA GLN A 631 -7.29 -21.67 0.72
C GLN A 631 -8.76 -21.89 0.32
N ASP A 632 -9.03 -21.80 -0.98
CA ASP A 632 -10.38 -21.84 -1.56
C ASP A 632 -11.04 -23.21 -1.46
N SER A 633 -10.25 -24.28 -1.29
CA SER A 633 -10.77 -25.62 -1.02
C SER A 633 -11.45 -25.73 0.35
N ASN A 634 -11.17 -24.80 1.27
CA ASN A 634 -11.57 -24.82 2.68
C ASN A 634 -11.12 -26.09 3.44
N LEU A 635 -10.11 -26.78 2.97
CA LEU A 635 -9.55 -28.01 3.53
C LEU A 635 -8.21 -27.73 4.25
N PRO A 636 -7.77 -28.57 5.19
CA PRO A 636 -6.43 -28.51 5.73
C PRO A 636 -5.40 -29.05 4.72
N VAL A 637 -4.12 -28.85 4.98
CA VAL A 637 -3.03 -29.59 4.35
C VAL A 637 -2.65 -30.72 5.28
N GLY A 638 -2.60 -31.95 4.78
CA GLY A 638 -2.34 -33.13 5.57
C GLY A 638 -3.44 -33.47 6.58
N THR A 639 -3.12 -34.35 7.50
CA THR A 639 -3.97 -34.73 8.63
C THR A 639 -3.38 -34.18 9.93
N PRO A 640 -4.14 -34.07 11.02
CA PRO A 640 -3.62 -33.60 12.32
C PRO A 640 -2.39 -34.36 12.85
N ALA A 641 -2.21 -35.61 12.43
CA ALA A 641 -1.06 -36.44 12.79
C ALA A 641 0.16 -36.25 11.87
N SER A 642 0.01 -35.53 10.74
CA SER A 642 1.08 -35.32 9.76
C SER A 642 2.07 -34.27 10.24
N ALA A 643 3.36 -34.49 10.02
CA ALA A 643 4.41 -33.51 10.33
C ALA A 643 4.25 -32.18 9.56
N ASN A 644 3.64 -32.23 8.38
CA ASN A 644 3.37 -31.09 7.51
C ASN A 644 1.93 -30.54 7.67
N PHE A 645 1.21 -30.87 8.75
CA PHE A 645 -0.15 -30.46 8.98
C PHE A 645 -0.28 -28.93 9.02
N ILE A 646 -1.29 -28.42 8.32
CA ILE A 646 -1.72 -27.00 8.37
C ILE A 646 -3.23 -26.98 8.52
N PRO A 647 -3.78 -26.38 9.61
CA PRO A 647 -5.22 -26.28 9.81
C PRO A 647 -5.94 -25.55 8.68
N ALA A 648 -7.15 -25.96 8.32
CA ALA A 648 -7.94 -25.32 7.26
C ALA A 648 -8.23 -23.83 7.52
N LYS A 649 -8.29 -23.42 8.79
CA LYS A 649 -8.61 -22.07 9.20
C LYS A 649 -7.46 -21.38 9.90
N VAL A 650 -7.24 -20.13 9.53
CA VAL A 650 -6.53 -19.15 10.33
C VAL A 650 -7.43 -18.78 11.50
N PRO A 651 -6.97 -18.86 12.76
CA PRO A 651 -7.78 -18.52 13.92
C PRO A 651 -8.22 -17.06 13.96
N ALA A 652 -9.29 -16.78 14.69
CA ALA A 652 -9.64 -15.40 15.02
C ALA A 652 -8.59 -14.78 15.95
N VAL A 653 -8.29 -13.52 15.71
CA VAL A 653 -7.32 -12.77 16.51
C VAL A 653 -7.84 -11.37 16.83
N THR A 654 -7.54 -10.94 18.06
CA THR A 654 -7.67 -9.54 18.49
C THR A 654 -6.34 -9.10 19.07
N LEU A 655 -5.82 -7.97 18.58
CA LEU A 655 -4.57 -7.38 19.03
C LEU A 655 -4.82 -5.96 19.50
N PHE A 656 -4.09 -5.53 20.52
CA PHE A 656 -4.14 -4.18 21.05
C PHE A 656 -2.75 -3.56 20.96
N ASP A 657 -2.69 -2.29 20.57
CA ASP A 657 -1.47 -1.51 20.47
C ASP A 657 -1.64 -0.21 21.26
N PHE A 658 -0.56 0.26 21.88
CA PHE A 658 -0.46 1.54 22.55
C PHE A 658 0.67 2.36 21.93
N ALA A 659 0.43 3.64 21.70
CA ALA A 659 1.47 4.59 21.31
C ALA A 659 1.23 5.95 21.96
N ALA A 660 2.30 6.68 22.27
CA ALA A 660 2.21 8.02 22.80
C ALA A 660 3.41 8.86 22.38
N ASP A 661 3.16 10.15 22.19
CA ASP A 661 4.18 11.18 22.04
C ASP A 661 3.92 12.33 23.02
N TRP A 662 4.99 12.90 23.55
CA TRP A 662 4.94 14.04 24.45
C TRP A 662 6.01 15.08 24.09
N GLN A 663 5.56 16.29 23.80
CA GLN A 663 6.41 17.45 23.59
C GLN A 663 6.88 17.99 24.94
N LEU A 664 8.15 17.74 25.29
CA LEU A 664 8.72 18.18 26.56
C LEU A 664 9.11 19.64 26.54
N THR A 665 9.72 20.08 25.43
CA THR A 665 10.09 21.48 25.18
C THR A 665 9.70 21.80 23.72
N ASP A 666 9.85 23.04 23.31
CA ASP A 666 9.55 23.46 21.95
C ASP A 666 10.31 22.66 20.89
N ASN A 667 11.49 22.14 21.23
CA ASN A 667 12.36 21.43 20.30
C ASN A 667 12.52 19.93 20.60
N LEU A 668 12.00 19.43 21.73
CA LEU A 668 12.23 18.06 22.17
C LEU A 668 10.91 17.32 22.40
N ARG A 669 10.74 16.22 21.70
CA ARG A 669 9.63 15.27 21.85
C ARG A 669 10.15 13.91 22.30
N ILE A 670 9.45 13.29 23.23
CA ILE A 670 9.60 11.87 23.58
C ILE A 670 8.47 11.11 22.92
N LEU A 671 8.77 9.92 22.42
CA LEU A 671 7.78 9.02 21.84
C LEU A 671 8.02 7.59 22.31
N GLY A 672 6.98 6.78 22.28
CA GLY A 672 7.09 5.36 22.62
C GLY A 672 5.79 4.61 22.41
N GLY A 673 5.89 3.29 22.44
CA GLY A 673 4.72 2.45 22.28
C GLY A 673 4.97 0.97 22.54
N ILE A 674 3.88 0.24 22.50
CA ILE A 674 3.82 -1.21 22.71
C ILE A 674 2.91 -1.81 21.66
N SER A 675 3.45 -2.58 20.74
CA SER A 675 2.68 -3.38 19.79
C SER A 675 2.32 -4.71 20.43
N ASN A 676 1.13 -5.26 20.09
CA ASN A 676 0.59 -6.49 20.68
C ASN A 676 0.67 -6.47 22.23
N LEU A 677 0.05 -5.45 22.83
CA LEU A 677 0.07 -5.15 24.28
C LEU A 677 -0.23 -6.39 25.15
N THR A 678 -1.14 -7.25 24.70
CA THR A 678 -1.55 -8.47 25.42
C THR A 678 -0.58 -9.64 25.21
N ASN A 679 0.47 -9.48 24.44
CA ASN A 679 1.44 -10.53 24.08
C ASN A 679 0.78 -11.78 23.50
N ARG A 680 -0.22 -11.58 22.63
CA ARG A 680 -0.96 -12.68 21.99
C ARG A 680 -0.04 -13.47 21.07
N LYS A 681 0.02 -14.80 21.24
CA LYS A 681 0.61 -15.73 20.26
C LYS A 681 -0.43 -15.97 19.16
N TYR A 682 -0.08 -15.69 17.90
CA TYR A 682 -1.01 -15.78 16.78
C TYR A 682 -0.25 -15.99 15.45
N TYR A 683 -1.01 -16.28 14.42
CA TYR A 683 -0.60 -16.19 13.03
C TYR A 683 -1.79 -15.73 12.19
N ASN A 684 -1.56 -14.98 11.14
CA ASN A 684 -2.58 -14.48 10.21
C ASN A 684 -2.17 -14.66 8.75
N ARG A 685 -0.96 -15.16 8.51
CA ARG A 685 -0.44 -15.48 7.19
C ARG A 685 -0.15 -16.98 7.10
N VAL A 686 -0.85 -17.66 6.18
CA VAL A 686 -0.79 -19.11 6.01
C VAL A 686 -0.79 -19.45 4.52
N PHE A 687 0.05 -20.40 4.15
CA PHE A 687 0.20 -20.94 2.81
C PHE A 687 0.07 -22.46 2.83
N GLN A 688 0.04 -23.08 1.65
CA GLN A 688 0.04 -24.54 1.56
C GLN A 688 1.32 -25.19 2.08
N ASN A 689 2.43 -24.45 2.09
CA ASN A 689 3.73 -24.89 2.58
C ASN A 689 4.05 -24.42 4.01
N GLY A 690 3.13 -23.73 4.69
CA GLY A 690 3.34 -23.41 6.10
C GLY A 690 2.69 -22.13 6.60
N ILE A 691 2.96 -21.86 7.85
CA ILE A 691 2.47 -20.78 8.68
C ILE A 691 3.61 -19.78 8.90
N GLU A 692 3.34 -18.50 8.80
CA GLU A 692 4.20 -17.45 9.31
C GLU A 692 3.68 -16.98 10.67
N PRO A 693 4.48 -17.11 11.74
CA PRO A 693 4.13 -16.60 13.06
C PRO A 693 3.95 -15.08 13.03
N GLY A 694 2.94 -14.58 13.72
CA GLY A 694 2.74 -13.15 13.93
C GLY A 694 3.61 -12.62 15.06
N ALA A 695 3.98 -11.34 14.97
CA ALA A 695 4.86 -10.68 15.93
C ALA A 695 4.29 -10.70 17.36
N ARG A 696 5.17 -11.02 18.34
CA ARG A 696 4.86 -10.96 19.76
C ARG A 696 4.82 -9.51 20.23
N ARG A 697 4.74 -9.29 21.54
CA ARG A 697 4.77 -7.93 22.10
C ARG A 697 6.14 -7.29 21.86
N LYS A 698 6.13 -6.12 21.23
CA LYS A 698 7.30 -5.27 21.03
C LYS A 698 7.13 -3.97 21.76
N VAL A 699 8.21 -3.46 22.32
CA VAL A 699 8.27 -2.17 23.03
C VAL A 699 9.30 -1.30 22.34
N TYR A 700 8.99 -0.03 22.15
CA TYR A 700 9.93 0.95 21.62
C TYR A 700 9.83 2.27 22.37
N ALA A 701 10.92 3.01 22.38
CA ALA A 701 11.00 4.37 22.87
C ALA A 701 11.95 5.18 22.01
N GLY A 702 11.73 6.48 21.93
CA GLY A 702 12.55 7.35 21.11
C GLY A 702 12.46 8.81 21.51
N VAL A 703 13.32 9.57 20.87
CA VAL A 703 13.38 11.02 20.99
C VAL A 703 13.36 11.65 19.61
N ALA A 704 12.68 12.78 19.50
CA ALA A 704 12.71 13.60 18.32
C ALA A 704 13.10 15.04 18.66
N VAL A 705 13.92 15.65 17.81
CA VAL A 705 14.40 17.01 17.94
C VAL A 705 14.02 17.81 16.70
N GLY A 706 13.34 18.94 16.90
CA GLY A 706 13.06 19.94 15.86
C GLY A 706 14.08 21.09 15.95
N LEU A 707 14.49 21.66 14.80
CA LEU A 707 15.42 22.77 14.66
C LEU A 707 14.73 23.96 13.99
#